data_88e109ec05e46758dc7ba58f01685b9c
#
_entry.id   88e109ec05e46758dc7ba58f01685b9c
#
_cell.length_a   1.000
_cell.length_b   1.000
_cell.length_c   1.000
_cell.angle_alpha   90.00
_cell.angle_beta   90.00
_cell.angle_gamma   90.00
#
_symmetry.space_group_name_H-M   'P 1'
#
loop_
_entity.id
_entity.type
_entity.pdbx_description
1 polymer ?
#
loop_
_entity_poly.entity_id
_entity_poly.type
_entity_poly.pdbx_seq_one_letter_code
_entity_poly.pdbx_strand_id
1 'polypeptide(L)'
;MQESGKCPVPHGANTEAASGNATWWPKALNLGILAQHDTKTNPLGSDFDYRKELEQLDIPALKRDLHALMTESQAWWPADWGHYGGLMIRMAWHSAGTYRIADGRGGAGNGSQRFAPLNSFPDNANLDKARRLLWPIKRKYGNRVSWADLMILAGNIAYESMGFKTFGFSFGRADIWQPEDEINWGPETEWLAPSDARYGDLADASTMQNPLAAVQMGLIYVNPEGVNGQPDPLRTAAHIRETFARMAMNDEETVALTAGGHTVGKAHGNGDAKRLGPAPESAEIVEQGLGWMNHTTRSIGRDTVTSGIEGAWTAQPTKWDNGYFEMLFNHEWELKKSPAGAWQYEPIAISDNARPTDVEDSSIRQNPMMTDADMAMIKDPAYRAISERFHKDQAYFEDVFARAWFKLTHRDLGPKQRYYGPDVPAEELIWQDPVPSGAKTYDVAALKERIASTGLSTQDLVTVAWDSARTFRGSDKRGGANGARIRLAPQRDWQGNEPGRLAHTLTVLEPLAKEAGASFADTIVLAGYVGVERAAKAAGVKLALPFTPGRGDALDAQTDPVSFAPLEPLHDAFRNWLKDDFNVSAEELMLDRAQLMGLTAPEMTVLLGGMRVMGANYGGTKHGVFTQSEGSLNTDFFVTLTDMRFVWEPLAGGLYNLRDRTTGKVQHTATRVDLVFGSNSILRSYAEVYAQEQAGEKFVRDFGKAWVKVMESDLFLRA
;
A
#
# COMPACT_ATOMS: atom_id res chain seq x y z
N MET A 1 0.25 -33.40 -44.14
CA MET A 1 -0.61 -33.26 -42.93
C MET A 1 -1.39 -31.97 -43.15
N GLN A 2 -2.67 -32.08 -43.43
CA GLN A 2 -3.55 -30.92 -43.57
C GLN A 2 -3.74 -30.28 -42.19
N GLU A 3 -3.38 -29.00 -42.09
CA GLU A 3 -3.84 -28.19 -40.99
C GLU A 3 -5.37 -28.15 -41.01
N SER A 4 -5.99 -28.74 -40.03
CA SER A 4 -7.42 -28.61 -39.80
C SER A 4 -7.72 -27.15 -39.60
N GLY A 5 -8.44 -26.52 -40.53
CA GLY A 5 -8.86 -25.14 -40.44
C GLY A 5 -9.63 -24.92 -39.14
N LYS A 6 -9.03 -24.18 -38.23
CA LYS A 6 -9.72 -23.75 -37.02
C LYS A 6 -10.83 -22.79 -37.42
N CYS A 7 -12.05 -23.11 -37.00
CA CYS A 7 -13.18 -22.22 -37.19
C CYS A 7 -12.86 -20.85 -36.59
N PRO A 8 -12.96 -19.75 -37.34
CA PRO A 8 -12.64 -18.42 -36.83
C PRO A 8 -13.65 -17.88 -35.80
N VAL A 9 -14.77 -18.57 -35.64
CA VAL A 9 -15.79 -18.22 -34.65
C VAL A 9 -15.80 -19.28 -33.55
N PRO A 10 -15.45 -18.92 -32.32
CA PRO A 10 -15.48 -19.84 -31.20
C PRO A 10 -16.90 -20.29 -30.89
N HIS A 11 -17.13 -21.58 -30.75
CA HIS A 11 -18.40 -22.15 -30.37
C HIS A 11 -18.46 -22.43 -28.84
N GLY A 12 -19.49 -21.92 -28.19
CA GLY A 12 -19.73 -22.16 -26.78
C GLY A 12 -18.94 -21.26 -25.82
N ALA A 13 -18.96 -21.57 -24.55
CA ALA A 13 -18.13 -20.89 -23.55
C ALA A 13 -16.68 -21.25 -23.81
N ASN A 14 -15.92 -20.33 -24.34
CA ASN A 14 -14.53 -20.54 -24.70
C ASN A 14 -13.65 -20.48 -23.48
N THR A 15 -13.49 -21.61 -22.86
CA THR A 15 -12.52 -21.79 -21.78
C THR A 15 -11.17 -22.25 -22.30
N GLU A 16 -11.08 -22.69 -23.58
CA GLU A 16 -9.83 -23.16 -24.17
C GLU A 16 -9.58 -22.49 -25.52
N ALA A 17 -8.37 -22.00 -25.70
CA ALA A 17 -7.70 -21.64 -26.94
C ALA A 17 -8.56 -20.96 -28.04
N ALA A 18 -9.61 -20.25 -27.70
CA ALA A 18 -10.27 -19.36 -28.62
C ALA A 18 -9.31 -18.21 -28.92
N SER A 19 -8.76 -18.24 -30.09
CA SER A 19 -7.73 -17.31 -30.55
C SER A 19 -8.12 -15.84 -30.38
N GLY A 20 -9.42 -15.50 -30.46
CA GLY A 20 -9.92 -14.17 -30.21
C GLY A 20 -9.71 -13.72 -28.76
N ASN A 21 -10.32 -14.40 -27.78
CA ASN A 21 -10.25 -14.02 -26.37
C ASN A 21 -8.85 -14.19 -25.80
N ALA A 22 -8.13 -15.26 -26.15
CA ALA A 22 -6.77 -15.48 -25.70
C ALA A 22 -5.80 -14.38 -26.15
N THR A 23 -6.10 -13.66 -27.23
CA THR A 23 -5.24 -12.61 -27.77
C THR A 23 -5.44 -11.25 -27.12
N TRP A 24 -6.67 -10.88 -26.79
CA TRP A 24 -6.96 -9.53 -26.31
C TRP A 24 -7.41 -9.47 -24.85
N TRP A 25 -7.99 -10.53 -24.28
CA TRP A 25 -8.49 -10.53 -22.91
C TRP A 25 -7.44 -10.14 -21.86
N PRO A 26 -6.19 -10.65 -21.91
CA PRO A 26 -5.15 -10.23 -20.97
C PRO A 26 -4.69 -8.77 -21.15
N LYS A 27 -5.07 -8.13 -22.25
CA LYS A 27 -4.73 -6.72 -22.54
C LYS A 27 -5.92 -5.76 -22.31
N ALA A 28 -7.07 -6.28 -21.91
CA ALA A 28 -8.20 -5.44 -21.52
C ALA A 28 -7.91 -4.73 -20.20
N LEU A 29 -8.34 -3.47 -20.09
CA LEU A 29 -8.27 -2.74 -18.82
C LEU A 29 -8.99 -3.51 -17.72
N ASN A 30 -8.31 -3.75 -16.62
CA ASN A 30 -8.88 -4.42 -15.44
C ASN A 30 -9.74 -3.46 -14.61
N LEU A 31 -10.89 -3.06 -15.12
CA LEU A 31 -11.82 -2.19 -14.39
C LEU A 31 -12.38 -2.82 -13.11
N GLY A 32 -12.22 -4.14 -12.94
CA GLY A 32 -12.63 -4.87 -11.74
C GLY A 32 -11.96 -4.34 -10.47
N ILE A 33 -10.75 -3.82 -10.56
CA ILE A 33 -10.04 -3.23 -9.41
C ILE A 33 -10.76 -2.03 -8.79
N LEU A 34 -11.61 -1.33 -9.55
CA LEU A 34 -12.42 -0.21 -9.04
C LEU A 34 -13.71 -0.66 -8.33
N ALA A 35 -14.01 -1.96 -8.35
CA ALA A 35 -15.17 -2.56 -7.70
C ALA A 35 -14.78 -3.52 -6.57
N GLN A 36 -13.48 -3.72 -6.32
CA GLN A 36 -13.02 -4.56 -5.22
C GLN A 36 -13.49 -3.99 -3.87
N HIS A 37 -13.70 -4.89 -2.92
CA HIS A 37 -14.14 -4.53 -1.58
C HIS A 37 -15.48 -3.78 -1.55
N ASP A 38 -16.32 -3.98 -2.59
CA ASP A 38 -17.68 -3.49 -2.64
C ASP A 38 -18.49 -4.00 -1.43
N THR A 39 -19.43 -3.21 -0.99
CA THR A 39 -20.36 -3.58 0.10
C THR A 39 -21.13 -4.87 -0.17
N LYS A 40 -21.32 -5.24 -1.44
CA LYS A 40 -21.96 -6.52 -1.84
C LYS A 40 -21.13 -7.75 -1.50
N THR A 41 -19.82 -7.61 -1.43
CA THR A 41 -18.89 -8.70 -1.07
C THR A 41 -18.54 -8.70 0.41
N ASN A 42 -18.95 -7.68 1.15
CA ASN A 42 -18.75 -7.59 2.59
C ASN A 42 -19.82 -8.41 3.35
N PRO A 43 -19.45 -9.52 4.01
CA PRO A 43 -20.41 -10.36 4.73
C PRO A 43 -21.04 -9.69 5.94
N LEU A 44 -20.49 -8.54 6.39
CA LEU A 44 -21.03 -7.78 7.53
C LEU A 44 -22.05 -6.72 7.09
N GLY A 45 -22.24 -6.54 5.78
CA GLY A 45 -23.21 -5.59 5.22
C GLY A 45 -22.69 -4.15 5.11
N SER A 46 -23.51 -3.29 4.48
CA SER A 46 -23.17 -1.88 4.19
C SER A 46 -23.14 -0.98 5.41
N ASP A 47 -23.86 -1.36 6.47
CA ASP A 47 -24.02 -0.54 7.67
C ASP A 47 -22.98 -0.86 8.75
N PHE A 48 -22.11 -1.84 8.48
CA PHE A 48 -21.04 -2.20 9.39
C PHE A 48 -19.99 -1.10 9.49
N ASP A 49 -19.73 -0.64 10.70
CA ASP A 49 -18.72 0.37 11.02
C ASP A 49 -17.75 -0.21 12.05
N TYR A 50 -16.55 -0.55 11.59
CA TYR A 50 -15.54 -1.16 12.44
C TYR A 50 -15.14 -0.26 13.62
N ARG A 51 -15.17 1.05 13.44
CA ARG A 51 -14.84 1.99 14.53
C ARG A 51 -15.82 1.88 15.69
N LYS A 52 -17.12 1.80 15.39
CA LYS A 52 -18.17 1.63 16.40
C LYS A 52 -18.09 0.25 17.09
N GLU A 53 -17.69 -0.78 16.37
CA GLU A 53 -17.45 -2.10 16.96
C GLU A 53 -16.26 -2.09 17.92
N LEU A 54 -15.16 -1.42 17.55
CA LEU A 54 -13.99 -1.24 18.42
C LEU A 54 -14.31 -0.55 19.75
N GLU A 55 -15.23 0.38 19.78
CA GLU A 55 -15.64 1.09 21.00
C GLU A 55 -16.27 0.15 22.05
N GLN A 56 -16.74 -1.03 21.62
CA GLN A 56 -17.31 -2.07 22.49
C GLN A 56 -16.28 -3.11 22.92
N LEU A 57 -15.02 -3.00 22.49
CA LEU A 57 -13.98 -3.98 22.77
C LEU A 57 -13.40 -3.81 24.19
N ASP A 58 -13.41 -4.86 24.98
CA ASP A 58 -12.62 -4.93 26.22
C ASP A 58 -11.14 -5.21 25.89
N ILE A 59 -10.41 -4.11 25.61
CA ILE A 59 -9.00 -4.17 25.22
C ILE A 59 -8.13 -4.82 26.31
N PRO A 60 -8.26 -4.50 27.62
CA PRO A 60 -7.53 -5.18 28.67
C PRO A 60 -7.76 -6.70 28.69
N ALA A 61 -8.99 -7.16 28.49
CA ALA A 61 -9.29 -8.59 28.43
C ALA A 61 -8.66 -9.25 27.20
N LEU A 62 -8.74 -8.63 26.03
CA LEU A 62 -8.09 -9.10 24.81
C LEU A 62 -6.57 -9.24 24.99
N LYS A 63 -5.91 -8.25 25.60
CA LYS A 63 -4.46 -8.30 25.87
C LYS A 63 -4.11 -9.43 26.84
N ARG A 64 -4.91 -9.67 27.89
CA ARG A 64 -4.71 -10.79 28.81
C ARG A 64 -4.83 -12.15 28.10
N ASP A 65 -5.83 -12.32 27.23
CA ASP A 65 -6.02 -13.57 26.49
C ASP A 65 -4.84 -13.81 25.51
N LEU A 66 -4.33 -12.77 24.87
CA LEU A 66 -3.16 -12.88 24.00
C LEU A 66 -1.89 -13.21 24.81
N HIS A 67 -1.69 -12.61 25.99
CA HIS A 67 -0.57 -12.98 26.88
C HIS A 67 -0.65 -14.45 27.29
N ALA A 68 -1.82 -14.94 27.66
CA ALA A 68 -2.02 -16.35 27.98
C ALA A 68 -1.68 -17.25 26.81
N LEU A 69 -2.14 -16.91 25.61
CA LEU A 69 -1.85 -17.66 24.38
C LEU A 69 -0.36 -17.84 24.15
N MET A 70 0.49 -16.83 24.47
CA MET A 70 1.92 -16.91 24.21
C MET A 70 2.60 -18.12 24.84
N THR A 71 2.09 -18.61 25.97
CA THR A 71 2.68 -19.72 26.73
C THR A 71 1.78 -20.95 26.84
N GLU A 72 0.56 -20.93 26.28
CA GLU A 72 -0.35 -22.06 26.25
C GLU A 72 -0.11 -22.95 25.03
N SER A 73 0.97 -23.72 25.06
CA SER A 73 1.38 -24.62 23.97
C SER A 73 0.30 -25.64 23.60
N GLN A 74 -0.03 -25.73 22.31
CA GLN A 74 -1.05 -26.63 21.77
C GLN A 74 -0.42 -27.91 21.21
N ALA A 75 -0.98 -29.07 21.51
CA ALA A 75 -0.44 -30.36 21.04
C ALA A 75 -0.42 -30.49 19.51
N TRP A 76 -1.36 -29.84 18.81
CA TRP A 76 -1.41 -29.87 17.35
C TRP A 76 -0.39 -28.97 16.67
N TRP A 77 0.14 -27.97 17.39
CA TRP A 77 1.22 -27.07 16.98
C TRP A 77 1.99 -26.61 18.21
N PRO A 78 2.97 -27.40 18.70
CA PRO A 78 3.74 -27.06 19.90
C PRO A 78 4.53 -25.77 19.76
N ALA A 79 4.61 -24.99 20.82
CA ALA A 79 5.40 -23.78 20.87
C ALA A 79 6.89 -24.11 21.07
N ASP A 80 7.77 -23.44 20.31
CA ASP A 80 9.20 -23.52 20.50
C ASP A 80 9.58 -23.03 21.91
N TRP A 81 10.27 -23.86 22.67
CA TRP A 81 10.61 -23.59 24.10
C TRP A 81 9.40 -23.19 24.94
N GLY A 82 8.21 -23.64 24.56
CA GLY A 82 6.98 -23.32 25.25
C GLY A 82 6.43 -21.89 25.03
N HIS A 83 6.92 -21.16 24.03
CA HIS A 83 6.51 -19.78 23.78
C HIS A 83 6.27 -19.49 22.29
N TYR A 84 5.08 -18.99 21.94
CA TYR A 84 4.71 -18.66 20.56
C TYR A 84 5.24 -17.31 20.06
N GLY A 85 5.98 -16.56 20.86
CA GLY A 85 6.38 -15.18 20.54
C GLY A 85 7.05 -15.03 19.20
N GLY A 86 8.06 -15.87 18.88
CA GLY A 86 8.75 -15.80 17.59
C GLY A 86 7.81 -16.01 16.39
N LEU A 87 6.85 -16.94 16.51
CA LEU A 87 5.85 -17.20 15.47
C LEU A 87 4.88 -16.01 15.28
N MET A 88 4.43 -15.40 16.37
CA MET A 88 3.49 -14.25 16.32
C MET A 88 4.17 -12.97 15.82
N ILE A 89 5.43 -12.75 16.20
CA ILE A 89 6.24 -11.64 15.67
C ILE A 89 6.42 -11.81 14.16
N ARG A 90 6.81 -13.02 13.71
CA ARG A 90 6.98 -13.28 12.29
C ARG A 90 5.67 -13.07 11.51
N MET A 91 4.52 -13.48 12.04
CA MET A 91 3.22 -13.21 11.42
C MET A 91 2.94 -11.71 11.28
N ALA A 92 3.17 -10.91 12.33
CA ALA A 92 2.97 -9.46 12.30
C ALA A 92 3.95 -8.79 11.33
N TRP A 93 5.23 -9.19 11.36
CA TRP A 93 6.25 -8.71 10.44
C TRP A 93 5.87 -8.99 8.98
N HIS A 94 5.47 -10.22 8.67
CA HIS A 94 5.14 -10.63 7.31
C HIS A 94 3.80 -10.05 6.82
N SER A 95 2.93 -9.60 7.72
CA SER A 95 1.78 -8.76 7.35
C SER A 95 2.24 -7.35 6.97
N ALA A 96 3.08 -6.72 7.81
CA ALA A 96 3.50 -5.33 7.66
C ALA A 96 4.58 -5.13 6.58
N GLY A 97 5.49 -6.08 6.43
CA GLY A 97 6.67 -5.98 5.55
C GLY A 97 6.36 -6.00 4.06
N THR A 98 5.13 -6.28 3.66
CA THR A 98 4.68 -6.18 2.27
C THR A 98 4.40 -4.74 1.81
N TYR A 99 4.42 -3.77 2.71
CA TYR A 99 4.22 -2.36 2.38
C TYR A 99 5.29 -1.83 1.42
N ARG A 100 4.88 -0.98 0.48
CA ARG A 100 5.79 -0.23 -0.39
C ARG A 100 5.42 1.24 -0.43
N ILE A 101 6.42 2.10 -0.24
CA ILE A 101 6.22 3.54 -0.15
C ILE A 101 5.82 4.17 -1.49
N ALA A 102 6.18 3.54 -2.61
CA ALA A 102 5.93 4.08 -3.95
C ALA A 102 4.43 4.35 -4.22
N ASP A 103 3.55 3.44 -3.80
CA ASP A 103 2.10 3.56 -3.99
C ASP A 103 1.28 3.28 -2.71
N GLY A 104 1.94 3.00 -1.61
CA GLY A 104 1.30 2.74 -0.32
C GLY A 104 0.59 1.39 -0.21
N ARG A 105 0.69 0.51 -1.21
CA ARG A 105 0.05 -0.80 -1.22
C ARG A 105 0.83 -1.82 -0.40
N GLY A 106 0.19 -2.94 -0.12
CA GLY A 106 0.69 -3.93 0.84
C GLY A 106 0.49 -3.49 2.27
N GLY A 107 1.25 -4.07 3.20
CA GLY A 107 1.20 -3.72 4.61
C GLY A 107 0.14 -4.46 5.42
N ALA A 108 -0.02 -4.02 6.65
CA ALA A 108 -0.85 -4.66 7.66
C ALA A 108 -2.29 -4.12 7.73
N GLY A 109 -2.60 -3.08 6.95
CA GLY A 109 -3.78 -2.22 7.13
C GLY A 109 -5.14 -2.90 6.95
N ASN A 110 -5.21 -4.12 6.40
CA ASN A 110 -6.46 -4.74 5.97
C ASN A 110 -6.56 -6.26 6.19
N GLY A 111 -5.51 -6.91 6.73
CA GLY A 111 -5.49 -8.34 7.00
C GLY A 111 -5.37 -9.22 5.75
N SER A 112 -4.78 -8.73 4.68
CA SER A 112 -4.60 -9.43 3.39
C SER A 112 -3.80 -10.74 3.48
N GLN A 113 -2.97 -10.93 4.52
CA GLN A 113 -2.22 -12.20 4.75
C GLN A 113 -3.14 -13.44 4.85
N ARG A 114 -4.44 -13.26 5.07
CA ARG A 114 -5.41 -14.37 5.09
C ARG A 114 -5.72 -14.95 3.72
N PHE A 115 -5.42 -14.23 2.64
CA PHE A 115 -5.83 -14.53 1.28
C PHE A 115 -4.65 -14.89 0.37
N ALA A 116 -4.96 -15.63 -0.69
CA ALA A 116 -4.00 -15.82 -1.78
C ALA A 116 -3.62 -14.45 -2.40
N PRO A 117 -2.39 -14.28 -2.90
CA PRO A 117 -1.31 -15.27 -2.89
C PRO A 117 -0.51 -15.30 -1.55
N LEU A 118 -0.70 -14.31 -0.68
CA LEU A 118 0.11 -14.12 0.54
C LEU A 118 0.06 -15.31 1.49
N ASN A 119 -1.13 -15.90 1.72
CA ASN A 119 -1.28 -17.03 2.61
C ASN A 119 -0.55 -18.28 2.14
N SER A 120 -0.11 -18.31 0.88
CA SER A 120 0.52 -19.46 0.24
C SER A 120 1.92 -19.20 -0.29
N PHE A 121 2.48 -18.01 -0.05
CA PHE A 121 3.88 -17.76 -0.34
C PHE A 121 4.79 -18.60 0.56
N PRO A 122 5.86 -19.24 0.01
CA PRO A 122 6.76 -20.09 0.80
C PRO A 122 7.38 -19.39 2.00
N ASP A 123 7.72 -18.10 1.89
CA ASP A 123 8.23 -17.32 3.02
C ASP A 123 7.20 -17.13 4.15
N ASN A 124 5.93 -17.33 3.86
CA ASN A 124 4.85 -17.33 4.84
C ASN A 124 4.53 -18.75 5.38
N ALA A 125 5.41 -19.71 5.13
CA ALA A 125 5.21 -21.09 5.60
C ALA A 125 4.90 -21.12 7.10
N ASN A 126 3.88 -21.89 7.47
CA ASN A 126 3.39 -22.07 8.83
C ASN A 126 2.74 -20.84 9.51
N LEU A 127 2.58 -19.69 8.84
CA LEU A 127 1.80 -18.57 9.37
C LEU A 127 0.27 -18.83 9.35
N ASP A 128 -0.17 -19.77 8.56
CA ASP A 128 -1.53 -20.34 8.64
C ASP A 128 -1.81 -20.92 10.04
N LYS A 129 -0.82 -21.57 10.68
CA LYS A 129 -0.93 -22.07 12.06
C LYS A 129 -0.99 -20.92 13.06
N ALA A 130 -0.20 -19.86 12.87
CA ALA A 130 -0.27 -18.67 13.73
C ALA A 130 -1.69 -18.07 13.73
N ARG A 131 -2.29 -17.89 12.56
CA ARG A 131 -3.68 -17.42 12.45
C ARG A 131 -4.67 -18.41 13.07
N ARG A 132 -4.45 -19.72 12.93
CA ARG A 132 -5.31 -20.74 13.55
C ARG A 132 -5.21 -20.74 15.07
N LEU A 133 -4.03 -20.47 15.64
CA LEU A 133 -3.85 -20.29 17.09
C LEU A 133 -4.61 -19.07 17.62
N LEU A 134 -4.74 -18.00 16.82
CA LEU A 134 -5.53 -16.82 17.18
C LEU A 134 -7.04 -17.01 17.07
N TRP A 135 -7.52 -18.07 16.38
CA TRP A 135 -8.94 -18.25 16.13
C TRP A 135 -9.81 -18.30 17.38
N PRO A 136 -9.45 -18.98 18.49
CA PRO A 136 -10.25 -18.97 19.71
C PRO A 136 -10.47 -17.56 20.26
N ILE A 137 -9.46 -16.70 20.19
CA ILE A 137 -9.54 -15.30 20.60
C ILE A 137 -10.43 -14.51 19.62
N LYS A 138 -10.18 -14.62 18.32
CA LYS A 138 -11.03 -13.97 17.29
C LYS A 138 -12.50 -14.37 17.45
N ARG A 139 -12.78 -15.65 17.68
CA ARG A 139 -14.13 -16.15 17.92
C ARG A 139 -14.78 -15.55 19.18
N LYS A 140 -14.00 -15.36 20.25
CA LYS A 140 -14.49 -14.77 21.51
C LYS A 140 -14.87 -13.31 21.36
N TYR A 141 -14.06 -12.53 20.66
CA TYR A 141 -14.27 -11.08 20.52
C TYR A 141 -15.09 -10.71 19.27
N GLY A 142 -15.22 -11.60 18.31
CA GLY A 142 -16.02 -11.40 17.09
C GLY A 142 -15.57 -10.24 16.26
N ASN A 143 -16.52 -9.44 15.76
CA ASN A 143 -16.25 -8.29 14.90
C ASN A 143 -15.76 -7.05 15.63
N ARG A 144 -15.70 -7.07 16.97
CA ARG A 144 -15.12 -5.99 17.78
C ARG A 144 -13.61 -5.86 17.62
N VAL A 145 -12.93 -6.88 17.11
CA VAL A 145 -11.53 -6.82 16.69
C VAL A 145 -11.40 -7.44 15.30
N SER A 146 -10.79 -6.71 14.36
CA SER A 146 -10.47 -7.22 13.03
C SER A 146 -9.34 -8.25 13.09
N TRP A 147 -9.21 -9.08 12.05
CA TRP A 147 -8.02 -9.91 11.88
C TRP A 147 -6.76 -9.07 11.71
N ALA A 148 -6.87 -7.97 10.97
CA ALA A 148 -5.75 -7.06 10.75
C ALA A 148 -5.18 -6.53 12.07
N ASP A 149 -6.03 -5.99 12.94
CA ASP A 149 -5.60 -5.49 14.26
C ASP A 149 -5.13 -6.63 15.17
N LEU A 150 -5.80 -7.78 15.16
CA LEU A 150 -5.45 -8.92 16.01
C LEU A 150 -4.06 -9.48 15.69
N MET A 151 -3.73 -9.62 14.40
CA MET A 151 -2.42 -10.15 13.97
C MET A 151 -1.28 -9.23 14.41
N ILE A 152 -1.45 -7.91 14.27
CA ILE A 152 -0.42 -6.94 14.66
C ILE A 152 -0.32 -6.82 16.19
N LEU A 153 -1.46 -6.80 16.89
CA LEU A 153 -1.47 -6.79 18.36
C LEU A 153 -0.79 -8.03 18.93
N ALA A 154 -0.99 -9.20 18.31
CA ALA A 154 -0.32 -10.43 18.73
C ALA A 154 1.21 -10.31 18.65
N GLY A 155 1.76 -9.64 17.61
CA GLY A 155 3.18 -9.34 17.51
C GLY A 155 3.69 -8.41 18.64
N ASN A 156 2.93 -7.37 18.97
CA ASN A 156 3.26 -6.48 20.10
C ASN A 156 3.26 -7.23 21.43
N ILE A 157 2.19 -7.98 21.71
CA ILE A 157 2.07 -8.77 22.94
C ILE A 157 3.17 -9.83 23.04
N ALA A 158 3.58 -10.40 21.90
CA ALA A 158 4.70 -11.33 21.88
C ALA A 158 5.99 -10.68 22.36
N TYR A 159 6.34 -9.50 21.87
CA TYR A 159 7.51 -8.74 22.37
C TYR A 159 7.36 -8.39 23.85
N GLU A 160 6.21 -7.85 24.27
CA GLU A 160 5.95 -7.50 25.67
C GLU A 160 6.09 -8.73 26.60
N SER A 161 5.63 -9.90 26.18
CA SER A 161 5.73 -11.14 26.95
C SER A 161 7.16 -11.69 27.06
N MET A 162 8.05 -11.28 26.16
CA MET A 162 9.48 -11.62 26.18
C MET A 162 10.34 -10.51 26.81
N GLY A 163 9.72 -9.51 27.43
CA GLY A 163 10.41 -8.48 28.21
C GLY A 163 10.72 -7.17 27.46
N PHE A 164 10.30 -7.00 26.21
CA PHE A 164 10.49 -5.78 25.46
C PHE A 164 9.31 -4.81 25.66
N LYS A 165 9.61 -3.53 25.83
CA LYS A 165 8.60 -2.47 25.91
C LYS A 165 8.38 -1.87 24.53
N THR A 166 7.24 -2.13 23.91
CA THR A 166 6.87 -1.55 22.62
C THR A 166 6.63 -0.02 22.74
N PHE A 167 6.81 0.71 21.63
CA PHE A 167 6.54 2.15 21.59
C PHE A 167 5.05 2.48 21.77
N GLY A 168 4.19 1.60 21.30
CA GLY A 168 2.75 1.71 21.42
C GLY A 168 2.00 0.84 20.42
N PHE A 169 0.68 1.04 20.39
CA PHE A 169 -0.21 0.34 19.46
C PHE A 169 -1.45 1.18 19.17
N SER A 170 -1.92 1.10 17.94
CA SER A 170 -3.23 1.62 17.55
C SER A 170 -4.06 0.54 16.87
N PHE A 171 -5.31 0.46 17.23
CA PHE A 171 -6.36 -0.18 16.46
C PHE A 171 -6.82 0.72 15.31
N GLY A 172 -7.63 0.16 14.39
CA GLY A 172 -8.27 0.91 13.31
C GLY A 172 -8.10 0.32 11.92
N ARG A 173 -7.52 -0.88 11.82
CA ARG A 173 -7.36 -1.63 10.56
C ARG A 173 -8.62 -2.43 10.30
N ALA A 174 -9.41 -2.02 9.33
CA ALA A 174 -10.60 -2.78 8.92
C ALA A 174 -10.22 -3.96 8.03
N ASP A 175 -10.90 -5.09 8.21
CA ASP A 175 -10.68 -6.28 7.38
C ASP A 175 -11.23 -6.10 5.96
N ILE A 176 -10.49 -6.62 4.97
CA ILE A 176 -11.00 -6.92 3.63
C ILE A 176 -11.52 -8.36 3.58
N TRP A 177 -12.30 -8.67 2.53
CA TRP A 177 -12.99 -9.96 2.39
C TRP A 177 -12.65 -10.70 1.09
N GLN A 178 -11.69 -10.17 0.34
CA GLN A 178 -11.16 -10.76 -0.89
C GLN A 178 -9.72 -10.30 -1.11
N PRO A 179 -8.90 -11.01 -1.92
CA PRO A 179 -7.57 -10.54 -2.30
C PRO A 179 -7.60 -9.19 -3.00
N GLU A 180 -6.49 -8.48 -2.97
CA GLU A 180 -6.28 -7.24 -3.72
C GLU A 180 -5.58 -7.55 -5.05
N ASP A 181 -6.28 -7.30 -6.17
CA ASP A 181 -5.84 -7.65 -7.52
C ASP A 181 -4.87 -6.63 -8.13
N GLU A 182 -4.81 -5.42 -7.58
CA GLU A 182 -3.97 -4.33 -8.08
C GLU A 182 -2.52 -4.40 -7.59
N ILE A 183 -2.21 -5.26 -6.64
CA ILE A 183 -0.86 -5.37 -6.09
C ILE A 183 0.01 -6.24 -7.01
N ASN A 184 1.08 -5.65 -7.51
CA ASN A 184 2.13 -6.42 -8.17
C ASN A 184 3.04 -7.09 -7.11
N TRP A 185 3.10 -8.42 -7.13
CA TRP A 185 3.92 -9.21 -6.22
C TRP A 185 5.29 -9.60 -6.80
N GLY A 186 5.64 -9.07 -7.96
CA GLY A 186 6.91 -9.35 -8.64
C GLY A 186 6.84 -10.47 -9.68
N PRO A 187 7.92 -10.67 -10.45
CA PRO A 187 7.94 -11.57 -11.60
C PRO A 187 8.35 -13.01 -11.30
N GLU A 188 8.86 -13.30 -10.09
CA GLU A 188 9.38 -14.63 -9.76
C GLU A 188 8.24 -15.66 -9.72
N THR A 189 8.51 -16.85 -10.25
CA THR A 189 7.57 -18.00 -10.27
C THR A 189 8.03 -19.17 -9.41
N GLU A 190 9.25 -19.11 -8.88
CA GLU A 190 9.87 -20.17 -8.09
C GLU A 190 10.41 -19.61 -6.77
N TRP A 191 10.38 -20.42 -5.72
CA TRP A 191 10.96 -20.09 -4.43
C TRP A 191 12.48 -19.92 -4.54
N LEU A 192 13.00 -18.83 -3.99
CA LEU A 192 14.42 -18.44 -4.07
C LEU A 192 14.95 -18.31 -5.50
N ALA A 193 14.08 -17.99 -6.47
CA ALA A 193 14.52 -17.68 -7.84
C ALA A 193 15.54 -16.54 -7.86
N PRO A 194 16.40 -16.47 -8.90
CA PRO A 194 17.31 -15.35 -9.07
C PRO A 194 16.58 -14.00 -9.05
N SER A 195 17.11 -13.06 -8.28
CA SER A 195 16.49 -11.76 -8.03
C SER A 195 16.91 -10.64 -9.00
N ASP A 196 17.71 -10.97 -10.01
CA ASP A 196 18.26 -9.99 -10.97
C ASP A 196 17.17 -9.23 -11.75
N ALA A 197 16.03 -9.88 -12.04
CA ALA A 197 14.90 -9.23 -12.69
C ALA A 197 14.22 -8.16 -11.81
N ARG A 198 14.38 -8.24 -10.49
CA ARG A 198 13.81 -7.31 -9.52
C ARG A 198 14.78 -6.16 -9.20
N TYR A 199 16.00 -6.50 -8.85
CA TYR A 199 17.01 -5.53 -8.42
C TYR A 199 17.83 -4.94 -9.56
N GLY A 200 17.87 -5.60 -10.72
CA GLY A 200 18.65 -5.16 -11.87
C GLY A 200 20.14 -4.93 -11.53
N ASP A 201 20.70 -3.88 -12.09
CA ASP A 201 22.01 -3.37 -11.69
C ASP A 201 21.84 -2.34 -10.58
N LEU A 202 22.25 -2.65 -9.35
CA LEU A 202 22.14 -1.72 -8.21
C LEU A 202 22.90 -0.40 -8.40
N ALA A 203 23.84 -0.35 -9.35
CA ALA A 203 24.53 0.88 -9.74
C ALA A 203 23.68 1.76 -10.67
N ASP A 204 22.63 1.20 -11.29
CA ASP A 204 21.70 1.91 -12.18
C ASP A 204 20.26 1.65 -11.76
N ALA A 205 19.71 2.56 -10.97
CA ALA A 205 18.33 2.47 -10.47
C ALA A 205 17.27 2.34 -11.58
N SER A 206 17.59 2.74 -12.83
CA SER A 206 16.66 2.62 -13.95
C SER A 206 16.42 1.16 -14.39
N THR A 207 17.32 0.25 -14.01
CA THR A 207 17.19 -1.17 -14.31
C THR A 207 16.39 -1.94 -13.28
N MET A 208 16.09 -1.34 -12.12
CA MET A 208 15.31 -1.97 -11.07
C MET A 208 13.82 -2.00 -11.40
N GLN A 209 13.12 -3.00 -10.86
CA GLN A 209 11.67 -3.03 -10.92
C GLN A 209 11.06 -1.78 -10.26
N ASN A 210 10.14 -1.11 -10.93
CA ASN A 210 9.49 0.08 -10.40
C ASN A 210 7.95 -0.01 -10.57
N PRO A 211 7.15 -0.01 -9.50
CA PRO A 211 7.62 -0.07 -8.11
C PRO A 211 8.25 -1.42 -7.79
N LEU A 212 9.29 -1.42 -6.96
CA LEU A 212 9.88 -2.66 -6.48
C LEU A 212 8.82 -3.45 -5.71
N ALA A 213 8.48 -4.63 -6.22
CA ALA A 213 7.46 -5.46 -5.61
C ALA A 213 7.86 -5.86 -4.19
N ALA A 214 6.85 -5.94 -3.31
CA ALA A 214 7.05 -6.35 -1.95
C ALA A 214 7.68 -7.74 -1.91
N VAL A 215 6.99 -8.73 -2.47
CA VAL A 215 7.51 -10.08 -2.57
C VAL A 215 6.62 -10.90 -3.48
N GLN A 216 7.19 -11.53 -4.45
CA GLN A 216 6.63 -12.73 -5.00
C GLN A 216 7.22 -13.92 -4.26
N MET A 217 6.50 -15.02 -4.17
CA MET A 217 6.91 -16.22 -3.43
C MET A 217 7.20 -15.98 -1.94
N GLY A 218 6.87 -14.80 -1.39
CA GLY A 218 6.90 -14.49 0.02
C GLY A 218 8.23 -13.94 0.56
N LEU A 219 9.22 -13.66 -0.26
CA LEU A 219 10.47 -13.01 0.20
C LEU A 219 10.23 -11.53 0.49
N ILE A 220 10.01 -11.20 1.74
CA ILE A 220 9.74 -9.83 2.18
C ILE A 220 11.01 -8.99 2.26
N TYR A 221 12.14 -9.62 2.43
CA TYR A 221 13.45 -8.97 2.55
C TYR A 221 14.44 -9.52 1.51
N VAL A 222 15.35 -10.40 1.89
CA VAL A 222 16.36 -10.96 0.99
C VAL A 222 16.52 -12.45 1.20
N ASN A 223 17.11 -13.13 0.22
CA ASN A 223 17.44 -14.55 0.36
C ASN A 223 18.39 -14.76 1.54
N PRO A 224 18.03 -15.57 2.54
CA PRO A 224 18.85 -15.78 3.74
C PRO A 224 20.17 -16.48 3.46
N GLU A 225 20.29 -17.18 2.32
CA GLU A 225 21.52 -17.84 1.86
C GLU A 225 22.44 -16.91 1.05
N GLY A 226 22.13 -15.60 0.98
CA GLY A 226 22.79 -14.64 0.12
C GLY A 226 22.13 -14.49 -1.24
N VAL A 227 22.51 -13.47 -1.99
CA VAL A 227 21.92 -13.14 -3.29
C VAL A 227 22.08 -14.31 -4.25
N ASN A 228 20.98 -14.80 -4.78
CA ASN A 228 20.90 -15.97 -5.67
C ASN A 228 21.45 -17.26 -5.02
N GLY A 229 21.36 -17.39 -3.70
CA GLY A 229 21.83 -18.54 -2.94
C GLY A 229 23.38 -18.61 -2.83
N GLN A 230 24.04 -17.48 -3.04
CA GLN A 230 25.49 -17.36 -2.94
C GLN A 230 25.84 -16.40 -1.80
N PRO A 231 26.45 -16.92 -0.71
CA PRO A 231 26.80 -16.07 0.43
C PRO A 231 27.81 -14.98 0.05
N ASP A 232 27.38 -13.75 0.13
CA ASP A 232 28.17 -12.52 -0.04
C ASP A 232 27.52 -11.41 0.77
N PRO A 233 27.94 -11.20 2.03
CA PRO A 233 27.31 -10.21 2.91
C PRO A 233 27.30 -8.78 2.38
N LEU A 234 28.27 -8.37 1.56
CA LEU A 234 28.28 -7.01 1.01
C LEU A 234 27.25 -6.84 -0.11
N ARG A 235 27.12 -7.84 -0.97
CA ARG A 235 26.06 -7.86 -1.99
C ARG A 235 24.68 -7.96 -1.34
N THR A 236 24.56 -8.77 -0.33
CA THR A 236 23.32 -8.89 0.46
C THR A 236 22.97 -7.58 1.16
N ALA A 237 23.94 -6.85 1.72
CA ALA A 237 23.71 -5.53 2.31
C ALA A 237 23.07 -4.54 1.33
N ALA A 238 23.53 -4.54 0.08
CA ALA A 238 22.95 -3.67 -0.96
C ALA A 238 21.47 -4.02 -1.23
N HIS A 239 21.15 -5.31 -1.36
CA HIS A 239 19.75 -5.76 -1.54
C HIS A 239 18.87 -5.46 -0.31
N ILE A 240 19.41 -5.63 0.91
CA ILE A 240 18.70 -5.25 2.15
C ILE A 240 18.35 -3.77 2.11
N ARG A 241 19.29 -2.90 1.77
CA ARG A 241 19.09 -1.45 1.74
C ARG A 241 17.95 -1.07 0.79
N GLU A 242 17.94 -1.61 -0.42
CA GLU A 242 16.86 -1.38 -1.39
C GLU A 242 15.51 -1.90 -0.90
N THR A 243 15.47 -3.11 -0.36
CA THR A 243 14.23 -3.72 0.14
C THR A 243 13.65 -2.95 1.33
N PHE A 244 14.50 -2.53 2.27
CA PHE A 244 14.04 -1.76 3.43
C PHE A 244 13.70 -0.30 3.07
N ALA A 245 14.42 0.30 2.10
CA ALA A 245 14.04 1.60 1.54
C ALA A 245 12.64 1.56 0.90
N ARG A 246 12.29 0.47 0.19
CA ARG A 246 10.93 0.22 -0.30
C ARG A 246 9.90 0.29 0.82
N MET A 247 10.24 -0.22 2.00
CA MET A 247 9.41 -0.13 3.20
C MET A 247 9.52 1.23 3.92
N ALA A 248 10.22 2.21 3.35
CA ALA A 248 10.52 3.53 3.93
C ALA A 248 11.40 3.47 5.19
N MET A 249 12.24 2.45 5.34
CA MET A 249 13.22 2.34 6.43
C MET A 249 14.59 2.85 5.97
N ASN A 250 15.23 3.62 6.85
CA ASN A 250 16.63 4.00 6.69
C ASN A 250 17.57 2.91 7.26
N ASP A 251 18.88 3.10 7.13
CA ASP A 251 19.87 2.12 7.57
C ASP A 251 19.80 1.85 9.09
N GLU A 252 19.52 2.85 9.90
CA GLU A 252 19.41 2.68 11.35
C GLU A 252 18.16 1.87 11.74
N GLU A 253 17.02 2.19 11.15
CA GLU A 253 15.78 1.43 11.31
C GLU A 253 15.94 -0.01 10.79
N THR A 254 16.67 -0.19 9.68
CA THR A 254 16.96 -1.50 9.08
C THR A 254 17.75 -2.41 10.02
N VAL A 255 18.87 -1.89 10.56
CA VAL A 255 19.68 -2.64 11.53
C VAL A 255 18.89 -2.93 12.81
N ALA A 256 18.14 -1.94 13.32
CA ALA A 256 17.32 -2.12 14.51
C ALA A 256 16.25 -3.21 14.31
N LEU A 257 15.55 -3.20 13.16
CA LEU A 257 14.51 -4.19 12.85
C LEU A 257 15.10 -5.59 12.67
N THR A 258 16.24 -5.72 11.99
CA THR A 258 16.94 -7.00 11.83
C THR A 258 17.36 -7.58 13.19
N ALA A 259 18.07 -6.80 13.99
CA ALA A 259 18.57 -7.24 15.28
C ALA A 259 17.45 -7.50 16.31
N GLY A 260 16.46 -6.58 16.37
CA GLY A 260 15.33 -6.71 17.30
C GLY A 260 14.39 -7.87 16.95
N GLY A 261 14.33 -8.27 15.67
CA GLY A 261 13.63 -9.47 15.21
C GLY A 261 14.39 -10.74 15.54
N HIS A 262 15.69 -10.77 15.20
CA HIS A 262 16.54 -11.96 15.33
C HIS A 262 17.04 -12.22 16.76
N THR A 263 16.82 -11.32 17.71
CA THR A 263 17.13 -11.60 19.13
C THR A 263 16.23 -12.69 19.73
N VAL A 264 15.09 -12.99 19.12
CA VAL A 264 14.10 -13.98 19.58
C VAL A 264 13.70 -14.97 18.49
N GLY A 265 13.18 -16.13 18.92
CA GLY A 265 12.71 -17.17 18.00
C GLY A 265 13.86 -17.95 17.32
N LYS A 266 13.50 -18.67 16.29
CA LYS A 266 14.43 -19.47 15.46
C LYS A 266 13.93 -19.62 14.03
N ALA A 267 14.84 -19.95 13.12
CA ALA A 267 14.52 -20.53 11.83
C ALA A 267 14.36 -22.06 11.94
N HIS A 268 13.54 -22.66 11.06
CA HIS A 268 13.24 -24.08 11.03
C HIS A 268 13.68 -24.69 9.70
N GLY A 269 14.69 -25.50 9.72
CA GLY A 269 15.29 -26.15 8.56
C GLY A 269 15.93 -27.48 8.90
N ASN A 270 15.43 -28.19 9.92
CA ASN A 270 15.97 -29.49 10.34
C ASN A 270 15.54 -30.64 9.44
N GLY A 271 14.68 -30.43 8.48
CA GLY A 271 14.20 -31.43 7.53
C GLY A 271 14.35 -31.00 6.08
N ASP A 272 14.26 -31.96 5.17
CA ASP A 272 14.31 -31.71 3.73
C ASP A 272 13.06 -30.96 3.27
N ALA A 273 13.22 -29.73 2.79
CA ALA A 273 12.14 -28.88 2.28
C ALA A 273 11.34 -29.53 1.12
N LYS A 274 11.94 -30.46 0.38
CA LYS A 274 11.25 -31.24 -0.66
C LYS A 274 10.16 -32.15 -0.14
N ARG A 275 10.13 -32.40 1.17
CA ARG A 275 9.10 -33.22 1.83
C ARG A 275 7.94 -32.40 2.37
N LEU A 276 7.98 -31.09 2.23
CA LEU A 276 6.84 -30.25 2.57
C LEU A 276 5.67 -30.53 1.63
N GLY A 277 4.49 -30.61 2.20
CA GLY A 277 3.23 -30.63 1.46
C GLY A 277 2.95 -29.30 0.77
N PRO A 278 1.88 -29.25 0.00
CA PRO A 278 1.50 -28.04 -0.74
C PRO A 278 1.16 -26.87 0.20
N ALA A 279 1.23 -25.67 -0.33
CA ALA A 279 0.78 -24.45 0.34
C ALA A 279 -0.73 -24.48 0.62
N PRO A 280 -1.27 -23.68 1.54
CA PRO A 280 -2.68 -23.72 1.96
C PRO A 280 -3.71 -23.73 0.83
N GLU A 281 -3.53 -22.89 -0.21
CA GLU A 281 -4.47 -22.82 -1.34
C GLU A 281 -4.42 -24.03 -2.28
N SER A 282 -3.35 -24.82 -2.20
CA SER A 282 -3.15 -26.02 -3.00
C SER A 282 -3.25 -27.31 -2.18
N ALA A 283 -3.50 -27.21 -0.88
CA ALA A 283 -3.61 -28.35 0.02
C ALA A 283 -4.95 -29.09 -0.18
N GLU A 284 -4.95 -30.36 0.17
CA GLU A 284 -6.16 -31.19 0.12
C GLU A 284 -7.27 -30.60 0.99
N ILE A 285 -8.53 -30.75 0.56
CA ILE A 285 -9.68 -30.20 1.24
C ILE A 285 -9.81 -30.65 2.71
N VAL A 286 -9.29 -31.82 3.03
CA VAL A 286 -9.29 -32.37 4.40
C VAL A 286 -8.38 -31.61 5.35
N GLU A 287 -7.36 -30.87 4.82
CA GLU A 287 -6.44 -30.06 5.60
C GLU A 287 -7.07 -28.73 6.05
N GLN A 288 -8.23 -28.39 5.53
CA GLN A 288 -9.06 -27.25 5.97
C GLN A 288 -8.30 -25.91 5.96
N GLY A 289 -7.51 -25.66 4.90
CA GLY A 289 -6.75 -24.42 4.72
C GLY A 289 -5.45 -24.37 5.52
N LEU A 290 -4.99 -25.48 6.05
CA LEU A 290 -3.62 -25.65 6.56
C LEU A 290 -2.74 -26.23 5.45
N GLY A 291 -1.55 -25.70 5.29
CA GLY A 291 -0.58 -26.15 4.29
C GLY A 291 0.74 -26.60 4.89
N TRP A 292 1.70 -26.91 4.02
CA TRP A 292 3.08 -27.27 4.36
C TRP A 292 3.22 -28.45 5.34
N MET A 293 2.26 -29.36 5.32
CA MET A 293 2.28 -30.57 6.14
C MET A 293 3.31 -31.54 5.59
N ASN A 294 4.20 -32.04 6.43
CA ASN A 294 5.16 -33.08 6.06
C ASN A 294 4.61 -34.45 6.45
N HIS A 295 4.11 -35.19 5.48
CA HIS A 295 3.50 -36.49 5.72
C HIS A 295 4.50 -37.61 6.04
N THR A 296 5.82 -37.33 5.99
CA THR A 296 6.87 -38.31 6.32
C THR A 296 7.41 -38.16 7.74
N THR A 297 7.13 -37.02 8.39
CA THR A 297 7.47 -36.72 9.78
C THR A 297 6.24 -36.13 10.49
N ARG A 298 6.39 -35.70 11.73
CA ARG A 298 5.31 -35.08 12.48
C ARG A 298 4.91 -33.69 11.98
N SER A 299 5.74 -33.03 11.18
CA SER A 299 5.58 -31.62 10.69
C SER A 299 5.51 -30.56 11.80
N ILE A 300 5.78 -30.88 13.04
CA ILE A 300 5.67 -30.04 14.23
C ILE A 300 6.95 -30.11 15.07
N GLY A 301 7.17 -29.15 15.92
CA GLY A 301 8.33 -29.07 16.82
C GLY A 301 9.65 -29.06 16.02
N ARG A 302 10.55 -29.98 16.36
CA ARG A 302 11.85 -30.15 15.67
C ARG A 302 11.71 -30.45 14.17
N ASP A 303 10.63 -31.08 13.75
CA ASP A 303 10.39 -31.45 12.36
C ASP A 303 9.72 -30.34 11.52
N THR A 304 9.45 -29.18 12.11
CA THR A 304 8.95 -28.01 11.39
C THR A 304 9.99 -27.52 10.37
N VAL A 305 9.51 -27.15 9.17
CA VAL A 305 10.37 -26.56 8.11
C VAL A 305 9.73 -25.26 7.64
N THR A 306 10.55 -24.21 7.48
CA THR A 306 10.14 -22.92 6.88
C THR A 306 11.05 -22.48 5.75
N SER A 307 12.36 -22.39 5.97
CA SER A 307 13.30 -21.78 5.01
C SER A 307 14.51 -22.65 4.65
N GLY A 308 14.69 -23.77 5.29
CA GLY A 308 15.87 -24.60 5.13
C GLY A 308 17.07 -24.21 6.01
N ILE A 309 17.18 -22.97 6.47
CA ILE A 309 18.15 -22.60 7.53
C ILE A 309 17.61 -23.07 8.88
N GLU A 310 18.51 -23.46 9.79
CA GLU A 310 18.13 -24.07 11.08
C GLU A 310 18.87 -23.43 12.23
N GLY A 311 18.14 -23.02 13.26
CA GLY A 311 18.71 -22.60 14.52
C GLY A 311 18.16 -21.25 15.04
N ALA A 312 18.50 -20.94 16.29
CA ALA A 312 18.26 -19.65 16.89
C ALA A 312 19.47 -18.73 16.73
N TRP A 313 19.27 -17.44 16.82
CA TRP A 313 20.36 -16.45 16.77
C TRP A 313 21.03 -16.21 18.12
N THR A 314 20.32 -16.51 19.21
CA THR A 314 20.74 -16.19 20.59
C THR A 314 20.65 -17.38 21.51
N ALA A 315 21.29 -17.29 22.67
CA ALA A 315 21.23 -18.32 23.70
C ALA A 315 19.87 -18.42 24.40
N GLN A 316 19.08 -17.34 24.39
CA GLN A 316 17.79 -17.23 25.05
C GLN A 316 16.68 -16.75 24.09
N PRO A 317 16.24 -17.62 23.18
CA PRO A 317 15.33 -17.21 22.08
C PRO A 317 13.93 -16.76 22.52
N THR A 318 13.57 -16.88 23.78
CA THR A 318 12.29 -16.42 24.36
C THR A 318 12.43 -15.17 25.23
N LYS A 319 13.60 -14.54 25.19
CA LYS A 319 13.87 -13.29 25.92
C LYS A 319 14.39 -12.24 24.94
N TRP A 320 13.78 -11.06 24.95
CA TRP A 320 14.30 -9.94 24.19
C TRP A 320 15.37 -9.19 25.01
N ASP A 321 16.59 -9.13 24.47
CA ASP A 321 17.72 -8.43 25.05
C ASP A 321 18.77 -8.12 23.97
N ASN A 322 19.99 -7.72 24.37
CA ASN A 322 21.09 -7.40 23.45
C ASN A 322 21.88 -8.64 22.98
N GLY A 323 21.37 -9.85 23.25
CA GLY A 323 22.07 -11.12 22.96
C GLY A 323 22.41 -11.32 21.50
N TYR A 324 21.64 -10.73 20.56
CA TYR A 324 21.95 -10.78 19.14
C TYR A 324 23.31 -10.14 18.83
N PHE A 325 23.57 -8.92 19.29
CA PHE A 325 24.84 -8.24 19.06
C PHE A 325 25.97 -8.86 19.85
N GLU A 326 25.70 -9.36 21.07
CA GLU A 326 26.69 -10.12 21.83
C GLU A 326 27.17 -11.34 21.05
N MET A 327 26.25 -12.11 20.46
CA MET A 327 26.58 -13.23 19.61
C MET A 327 27.36 -12.81 18.36
N LEU A 328 26.84 -11.82 17.65
CA LEU A 328 27.39 -11.38 16.36
C LEU A 328 28.83 -10.85 16.48
N PHE A 329 29.15 -10.10 17.57
CA PHE A 329 30.47 -9.48 17.74
C PHE A 329 31.48 -10.31 18.54
N ASN A 330 31.02 -11.19 19.45
CA ASN A 330 31.92 -11.92 20.36
C ASN A 330 32.38 -13.27 19.81
N HIS A 331 31.90 -13.68 18.63
CA HIS A 331 32.28 -14.96 18.00
C HIS A 331 32.83 -14.75 16.59
N GLU A 332 33.70 -15.65 16.20
CA GLU A 332 34.13 -15.84 14.80
C GLU A 332 33.18 -16.82 14.13
N TRP A 333 32.80 -16.54 12.91
CA TRP A 333 31.77 -17.26 12.17
C TRP A 333 32.37 -18.00 10.96
N GLU A 334 31.96 -19.24 10.74
CA GLU A 334 32.27 -20.01 9.55
C GLU A 334 31.01 -20.40 8.78
N LEU A 335 31.12 -20.43 7.45
CA LEU A 335 30.05 -20.84 6.56
C LEU A 335 29.84 -22.34 6.59
N LYS A 336 28.63 -22.80 6.87
CA LYS A 336 28.22 -24.20 6.95
C LYS A 336 26.92 -24.48 6.23
N LYS A 337 26.65 -25.76 6.06
CA LYS A 337 25.31 -26.20 5.62
C LYS A 337 24.46 -26.61 6.80
N SER A 338 23.20 -26.15 6.78
CA SER A 338 22.14 -26.63 7.69
C SER A 338 21.85 -28.12 7.45
N PRO A 339 21.09 -28.80 8.33
CA PRO A 339 20.62 -30.16 8.08
C PRO A 339 19.82 -30.31 6.76
N ALA A 340 19.07 -29.27 6.33
CA ALA A 340 18.36 -29.23 5.06
C ALA A 340 19.24 -28.88 3.85
N GLY A 341 20.50 -28.52 4.07
CA GLY A 341 21.47 -28.20 3.01
C GLY A 341 21.55 -26.72 2.62
N ALA A 342 20.88 -25.84 3.32
CA ALA A 342 20.94 -24.40 3.11
C ALA A 342 22.22 -23.78 3.71
N TRP A 343 22.74 -22.69 3.12
CA TRP A 343 23.88 -21.98 3.66
C TRP A 343 23.52 -21.15 4.88
N GLN A 344 24.32 -21.26 5.95
CA GLN A 344 24.23 -20.46 7.17
C GLN A 344 25.63 -20.33 7.78
N TYR A 345 25.77 -19.39 8.74
CA TYR A 345 27.03 -19.25 9.49
C TYR A 345 26.82 -19.80 10.90
N GLU A 346 27.84 -20.55 11.37
CA GLU A 346 27.90 -21.05 12.74
C GLU A 346 29.18 -20.57 13.44
N PRO A 347 29.17 -20.39 14.78
CA PRO A 347 30.38 -19.97 15.49
C PRO A 347 31.45 -21.07 15.45
N ILE A 348 32.72 -20.68 15.18
CA ILE A 348 33.86 -21.59 15.16
C ILE A 348 34.10 -22.21 16.55
N ALA A 349 33.94 -21.40 17.59
CA ALA A 349 34.07 -21.86 18.98
C ALA A 349 32.99 -21.13 19.84
N ILE A 350 32.28 -21.91 20.63
CA ILE A 350 31.24 -21.41 21.51
C ILE A 350 31.14 -22.26 22.78
N SER A 351 30.97 -21.60 23.93
CA SER A 351 30.72 -22.28 25.19
C SER A 351 29.29 -22.83 25.26
N ASP A 352 29.10 -23.91 26.05
CA ASP A 352 27.76 -24.51 26.20
C ASP A 352 26.71 -23.53 26.76
N ASN A 353 27.12 -22.57 27.60
CA ASN A 353 26.22 -21.57 28.15
C ASN A 353 25.70 -20.60 27.09
N ALA A 354 26.41 -20.39 26.00
CA ALA A 354 26.02 -19.52 24.90
C ALA A 354 25.20 -20.25 23.82
N ARG A 355 24.96 -21.56 23.99
CA ARG A 355 24.16 -22.37 23.07
C ARG A 355 22.71 -22.45 23.55
N PRO A 356 21.73 -22.19 22.69
CA PRO A 356 20.33 -22.49 23.00
C PRO A 356 20.11 -24.00 23.20
N THR A 357 19.07 -24.36 23.93
CA THR A 357 18.60 -25.76 24.00
C THR A 357 17.81 -26.11 22.73
N ASP A 358 17.69 -27.41 22.50
CA ASP A 358 16.70 -27.88 21.50
C ASP A 358 15.26 -27.58 21.94
N VAL A 359 14.35 -27.40 20.98
CA VAL A 359 12.94 -27.02 21.24
C VAL A 359 12.12 -28.11 21.93
N GLU A 360 12.56 -29.37 21.83
CA GLU A 360 11.86 -30.53 22.40
C GLU A 360 12.63 -31.18 23.54
N ASP A 361 13.96 -31.09 23.54
CA ASP A 361 14.85 -31.73 24.51
C ASP A 361 15.84 -30.74 25.10
N SER A 362 15.54 -30.23 26.28
CA SER A 362 16.37 -29.24 26.96
C SER A 362 17.76 -29.77 27.38
N SER A 363 18.02 -31.08 27.30
CA SER A 363 19.33 -31.67 27.54
C SER A 363 20.27 -31.53 26.35
N ILE A 364 19.75 -31.28 25.15
CA ILE A 364 20.51 -31.07 23.93
C ILE A 364 20.81 -29.58 23.76
N ARG A 365 22.06 -29.25 23.46
CA ARG A 365 22.50 -27.90 23.10
C ARG A 365 22.77 -27.82 21.59
N GLN A 366 22.25 -26.75 20.95
CA GLN A 366 22.44 -26.51 19.54
C GLN A 366 23.35 -25.30 19.32
N ASN A 367 24.03 -25.22 18.17
CA ASN A 367 24.74 -24.02 17.81
C ASN A 367 23.73 -22.91 17.45
N PRO A 368 23.97 -21.68 17.88
CA PRO A 368 23.30 -20.54 17.26
C PRO A 368 23.78 -20.38 15.82
N MET A 369 22.99 -19.69 14.99
CA MET A 369 23.35 -19.45 13.60
C MET A 369 23.17 -17.98 13.23
N MET A 370 23.83 -17.56 12.17
CA MET A 370 23.62 -16.29 11.48
C MET A 370 23.34 -16.54 10.00
N THR A 371 22.52 -15.69 9.42
CA THR A 371 22.27 -15.66 7.97
C THR A 371 23.29 -14.76 7.27
N ASP A 372 23.29 -14.77 5.94
CA ASP A 372 24.10 -13.83 5.16
C ASP A 372 23.68 -12.38 5.42
N ALA A 373 22.40 -12.14 5.71
CA ALA A 373 21.88 -10.84 6.10
C ALA A 373 22.42 -10.37 7.48
N ASP A 374 22.57 -11.29 8.45
CA ASP A 374 23.15 -10.96 9.74
C ASP A 374 24.64 -10.62 9.61
N MET A 375 25.35 -11.36 8.76
CA MET A 375 26.75 -11.05 8.47
C MET A 375 26.90 -9.70 7.76
N ALA A 376 25.94 -9.27 6.97
CA ALA A 376 25.92 -7.94 6.38
C ALA A 376 25.92 -6.83 7.45
N MET A 377 25.31 -7.05 8.62
CA MET A 377 25.28 -6.08 9.73
C MET A 377 26.66 -5.75 10.31
N ILE A 378 27.66 -6.62 10.11
CA ILE A 378 29.04 -6.39 10.57
C ILE A 378 30.05 -6.27 9.43
N LYS A 379 29.68 -6.60 8.18
CA LYS A 379 30.58 -6.51 7.02
C LYS A 379 30.39 -5.21 6.22
N ASP A 380 29.16 -4.71 6.08
CA ASP A 380 28.91 -3.41 5.48
C ASP A 380 29.34 -2.30 6.46
N PRO A 381 30.19 -1.33 6.04
CA PRO A 381 30.74 -0.32 6.95
C PRO A 381 29.66 0.57 7.61
N ALA A 382 28.59 0.91 6.89
CA ALA A 382 27.51 1.75 7.43
C ALA A 382 26.68 0.97 8.46
N TYR A 383 26.26 -0.25 8.14
CA TYR A 383 25.55 -1.12 9.06
C TYR A 383 26.39 -1.47 10.29
N ARG A 384 27.69 -1.73 10.10
CA ARG A 384 28.61 -2.02 11.21
C ARG A 384 28.68 -0.87 12.21
N ALA A 385 28.82 0.36 11.75
CA ALA A 385 28.88 1.52 12.63
C ALA A 385 27.60 1.67 13.50
N ILE A 386 26.44 1.35 12.93
CA ILE A 386 25.17 1.32 13.66
C ILE A 386 25.13 0.15 14.63
N SER A 387 25.47 -1.05 14.18
CA SER A 387 25.49 -2.27 15.00
C SER A 387 26.42 -2.14 16.21
N GLU A 388 27.61 -1.54 16.05
CA GLU A 388 28.55 -1.29 17.15
C GLU A 388 27.99 -0.29 18.18
N ARG A 389 27.22 0.71 17.71
CA ARG A 389 26.55 1.67 18.61
C ARG A 389 25.44 0.96 19.41
N PHE A 390 24.61 0.16 18.76
CA PHE A 390 23.55 -0.61 19.42
C PHE A 390 24.10 -1.64 20.39
N HIS A 391 25.21 -2.31 20.04
CA HIS A 391 25.89 -3.25 20.94
C HIS A 391 26.38 -2.57 22.23
N LYS A 392 26.89 -1.34 22.13
CA LYS A 392 27.41 -0.56 23.26
C LYS A 392 26.34 0.14 24.10
N ASP A 393 25.21 0.46 23.50
CA ASP A 393 24.11 1.21 24.14
C ASP A 393 22.79 0.50 23.89
N GLN A 394 22.47 -0.44 24.79
CA GLN A 394 21.24 -1.20 24.74
C GLN A 394 20.00 -0.30 24.83
N ALA A 395 20.03 0.73 25.67
CA ALA A 395 18.86 1.61 25.85
C ALA A 395 18.55 2.40 24.57
N TYR A 396 19.58 2.83 23.85
CA TYR A 396 19.42 3.46 22.55
C TYR A 396 18.87 2.48 21.50
N PHE A 397 19.39 1.24 21.47
CA PHE A 397 18.86 0.19 20.61
C PHE A 397 17.39 -0.09 20.88
N GLU A 398 16.99 -0.21 22.15
CA GLU A 398 15.60 -0.41 22.58
C GLU A 398 14.68 0.70 22.04
N ASP A 399 15.06 1.97 22.16
CA ASP A 399 14.25 3.10 21.68
C ASP A 399 14.13 3.10 20.16
N VAL A 400 15.25 2.93 19.44
CA VAL A 400 15.24 2.90 17.96
C VAL A 400 14.41 1.73 17.45
N PHE A 401 14.59 0.54 18.03
CA PHE A 401 13.82 -0.64 17.64
C PHE A 401 12.32 -0.47 17.93
N ALA A 402 11.95 0.06 19.09
CA ALA A 402 10.56 0.31 19.45
C ALA A 402 9.87 1.25 18.44
N ARG A 403 10.55 2.32 18.04
CA ARG A 403 10.06 3.28 17.05
C ARG A 403 10.01 2.68 15.64
N ALA A 404 11.02 1.92 15.25
CA ALA A 404 11.07 1.25 13.93
C ALA A 404 9.99 0.17 13.80
N TRP A 405 9.76 -0.63 14.85
CA TRP A 405 8.66 -1.61 14.90
C TRP A 405 7.28 -0.94 14.81
N PHE A 406 7.10 0.17 15.54
CA PHE A 406 5.87 0.95 15.45
C PHE A 406 5.66 1.53 14.07
N LYS A 407 6.70 2.10 13.44
CA LYS A 407 6.65 2.59 12.06
C LYS A 407 6.30 1.46 11.08
N LEU A 408 6.98 0.31 11.17
CA LEU A 408 6.72 -0.85 10.31
C LEU A 408 5.25 -1.26 10.34
N THR A 409 4.65 -1.30 11.50
CA THR A 409 3.31 -1.85 11.73
C THR A 409 2.17 -0.82 11.64
N HIS A 410 2.46 0.48 11.54
CA HIS A 410 1.44 1.54 11.61
C HIS A 410 1.48 2.55 10.47
N ARG A 411 2.51 2.59 9.61
CA ARG A 411 2.63 3.65 8.60
C ARG A 411 1.59 3.59 7.49
N ASP A 412 0.93 2.45 7.29
CA ASP A 412 -0.20 2.25 6.38
C ASP A 412 -1.57 2.52 7.04
N LEU A 413 -1.57 2.89 8.32
CA LEU A 413 -2.79 3.22 9.05
C LEU A 413 -3.28 4.65 8.81
N GLY A 414 -2.44 5.49 8.23
CA GLY A 414 -2.70 6.90 7.97
C GLY A 414 -2.35 7.82 9.16
N PRO A 415 -2.88 9.06 9.18
CA PRO A 415 -2.54 10.02 10.20
C PRO A 415 -3.12 9.66 11.58
N LYS A 416 -2.51 10.24 12.63
CA LYS A 416 -2.85 9.95 14.04
C LYS A 416 -4.32 10.16 14.39
N GLN A 417 -5.05 10.99 13.63
CA GLN A 417 -6.50 11.18 13.81
C GLN A 417 -7.30 9.89 13.63
N ARG A 418 -6.77 8.92 12.90
CA ARG A 418 -7.38 7.60 12.69
C ARG A 418 -7.10 6.62 13.84
N TYR A 419 -6.14 6.90 14.71
CA TYR A 419 -5.67 5.98 15.74
C TYR A 419 -6.70 5.81 16.86
N TYR A 420 -6.73 4.61 17.43
CA TYR A 420 -7.64 4.25 18.53
C TYR A 420 -7.00 3.30 19.53
N GLY A 421 -7.29 3.53 20.78
CA GLY A 421 -6.91 2.66 21.89
C GLY A 421 -6.08 3.36 22.95
N PRO A 422 -5.90 2.69 24.10
CA PRO A 422 -5.19 3.27 25.25
C PRO A 422 -3.67 3.35 25.06
N ASP A 423 -3.13 2.56 24.14
CA ASP A 423 -1.68 2.45 23.90
C ASP A 423 -1.20 3.36 22.74
N VAL A 424 -2.07 4.24 22.24
CA VAL A 424 -1.69 5.19 21.19
C VAL A 424 -0.66 6.17 21.75
N PRO A 425 0.55 6.26 21.16
CA PRO A 425 1.59 7.16 21.66
C PRO A 425 1.14 8.63 21.66
N ALA A 426 1.51 9.36 22.74
CA ALA A 426 1.26 10.80 22.78
C ALA A 426 2.10 11.55 21.75
N GLU A 427 3.32 11.09 21.52
CA GLU A 427 4.23 11.62 20.49
C GLU A 427 3.66 11.35 19.10
N GLU A 428 3.75 12.34 18.23
CA GLU A 428 3.42 12.23 16.80
C GLU A 428 4.72 12.26 16.00
N LEU A 429 4.93 11.21 15.21
CA LEU A 429 6.17 11.03 14.46
C LEU A 429 6.04 11.67 13.06
N ILE A 430 7.15 12.18 12.53
CA ILE A 430 7.13 12.95 11.27
C ILE A 430 6.58 12.15 10.07
N TRP A 431 6.81 10.84 10.02
CA TRP A 431 6.30 9.98 8.95
C TRP A 431 4.77 9.75 9.01
N GLN A 432 4.10 10.19 10.08
CA GLN A 432 2.64 10.18 10.21
C GLN A 432 1.99 11.39 9.52
N ASP A 433 2.77 12.21 8.83
CA ASP A 433 2.35 13.44 8.14
C ASP A 433 1.52 14.37 9.06
N PRO A 434 2.07 14.80 10.22
CA PRO A 434 1.30 15.52 11.22
C PRO A 434 0.70 16.81 10.69
N VAL A 435 -0.55 17.07 11.08
CA VAL A 435 -1.30 18.28 10.72
C VAL A 435 -1.98 18.85 11.94
N PRO A 436 -1.81 20.15 12.25
CA PRO A 436 -2.57 20.81 13.30
C PRO A 436 -4.08 20.76 13.02
N SER A 437 -4.88 20.79 14.06
CA SER A 437 -6.33 20.90 13.90
C SER A 437 -6.70 22.24 13.30
N GLY A 438 -7.57 22.24 12.29
CA GLY A 438 -8.12 23.46 11.67
C GLY A 438 -9.34 23.99 12.42
N ALA A 439 -9.73 25.22 12.10
CA ALA A 439 -10.96 25.83 12.59
C ALA A 439 -12.18 25.10 12.00
N LYS A 440 -13.12 24.73 12.85
CA LYS A 440 -14.37 24.07 12.44
C LYS A 440 -15.54 25.03 12.27
N THR A 441 -15.38 26.28 12.70
CA THR A 441 -16.45 27.28 12.72
C THR A 441 -15.95 28.62 12.16
N TYR A 442 -16.44 28.97 10.99
CA TYR A 442 -16.28 30.27 10.33
C TYR A 442 -17.41 30.42 9.29
N ASP A 443 -17.59 31.62 8.75
CA ASP A 443 -18.66 31.86 7.75
C ASP A 443 -18.22 31.30 6.37
N VAL A 444 -18.58 30.04 6.10
CA VAL A 444 -18.30 29.35 4.84
C VAL A 444 -18.99 30.04 3.66
N ALA A 445 -20.20 30.59 3.84
CA ALA A 445 -20.95 31.25 2.77
C ALA A 445 -20.28 32.55 2.35
N ALA A 446 -19.90 33.38 3.32
CA ALA A 446 -19.18 34.64 3.05
C ALA A 446 -17.80 34.33 2.39
N LEU A 447 -17.07 33.31 2.82
CA LEU A 447 -15.81 32.94 2.21
C LEU A 447 -16.00 32.47 0.74
N LYS A 448 -17.05 31.66 0.44
CA LYS A 448 -17.39 31.29 -0.94
C LYS A 448 -17.66 32.50 -1.83
N GLU A 449 -18.44 33.48 -1.35
CA GLU A 449 -18.72 34.69 -2.11
C GLU A 449 -17.46 35.51 -2.39
N ARG A 450 -16.56 35.60 -1.44
CA ARG A 450 -15.28 36.28 -1.60
C ARG A 450 -14.40 35.56 -2.62
N ILE A 451 -14.27 34.23 -2.55
CA ILE A 451 -13.55 33.44 -3.53
C ILE A 451 -14.14 33.64 -4.92
N ALA A 452 -15.47 33.62 -5.04
CA ALA A 452 -16.15 33.85 -6.31
C ALA A 452 -15.87 35.24 -6.92
N SER A 453 -15.53 36.22 -6.09
CA SER A 453 -15.27 37.62 -6.49
C SER A 453 -13.78 37.91 -6.80
N THR A 454 -12.87 36.92 -6.69
CA THR A 454 -11.41 37.13 -6.86
C THR A 454 -10.99 37.40 -8.30
N GLY A 455 -11.80 37.11 -9.30
CA GLY A 455 -11.40 37.14 -10.72
C GLY A 455 -10.64 35.89 -11.18
N LEU A 456 -10.32 34.93 -10.30
CA LEU A 456 -9.76 33.65 -10.70
C LEU A 456 -10.70 32.89 -11.65
N SER A 457 -10.13 32.26 -12.66
CA SER A 457 -10.91 31.48 -13.61
C SER A 457 -11.50 30.20 -12.95
N THR A 458 -12.50 29.60 -13.60
CA THR A 458 -13.00 28.28 -13.16
C THR A 458 -11.90 27.25 -13.18
N GLN A 459 -11.00 27.29 -14.15
CA GLN A 459 -9.85 26.41 -14.26
C GLN A 459 -8.90 26.57 -13.06
N ASP A 460 -8.54 27.81 -12.68
CA ASP A 460 -7.63 28.06 -11.54
C ASP A 460 -8.22 27.51 -10.24
N LEU A 461 -9.52 27.77 -10.00
CA LEU A 461 -10.23 27.32 -8.81
C LEU A 461 -10.34 25.80 -8.72
N VAL A 462 -10.67 25.14 -9.84
CA VAL A 462 -10.82 23.69 -9.90
C VAL A 462 -9.45 23.02 -9.77
N THR A 463 -8.44 23.49 -10.50
CA THR A 463 -7.14 22.82 -10.54
C THR A 463 -6.35 22.93 -9.25
N VAL A 464 -6.39 24.07 -8.54
CA VAL A 464 -5.70 24.19 -7.24
C VAL A 464 -6.24 23.21 -6.20
N ALA A 465 -7.55 23.00 -6.16
CA ALA A 465 -8.17 22.04 -5.27
C ALA A 465 -7.88 20.60 -5.69
N TRP A 466 -7.98 20.31 -7.00
CA TRP A 466 -7.66 19.01 -7.55
C TRP A 466 -6.21 18.62 -7.28
N ASP A 467 -5.25 19.49 -7.60
CA ASP A 467 -3.81 19.26 -7.40
C ASP A 467 -3.44 19.05 -5.94
N SER A 468 -4.21 19.68 -5.02
CA SER A 468 -4.05 19.45 -3.58
C SER A 468 -4.59 18.07 -3.16
N ALA A 469 -5.79 17.69 -3.61
CA ALA A 469 -6.49 16.50 -3.16
C ALA A 469 -6.04 15.21 -3.87
N ARG A 470 -5.64 15.29 -5.15
CA ARG A 470 -5.29 14.11 -5.97
C ARG A 470 -4.11 13.30 -5.47
N THR A 471 -3.34 13.83 -4.52
CA THR A 471 -2.22 13.11 -3.91
C THR A 471 -2.65 12.03 -2.94
N PHE A 472 -3.92 12.03 -2.51
CA PHE A 472 -4.44 11.04 -1.58
C PHE A 472 -4.33 9.62 -2.12
N ARG A 473 -3.90 8.72 -1.26
CA ARG A 473 -3.82 7.28 -1.52
C ARG A 473 -4.68 6.52 -0.51
N GLY A 474 -5.70 5.83 -1.00
CA GLY A 474 -6.56 4.98 -0.17
C GLY A 474 -5.84 3.77 0.42
N SER A 475 -4.70 3.39 -0.14
CA SER A 475 -3.86 2.27 0.30
C SER A 475 -3.25 2.50 1.69
N ASP A 476 -2.59 3.64 1.92
CA ASP A 476 -1.93 3.99 3.18
C ASP A 476 -2.49 5.25 3.86
N LYS A 477 -3.54 5.84 3.28
CA LYS A 477 -4.22 7.04 3.81
C LYS A 477 -3.32 8.28 3.90
N ARG A 478 -2.28 8.35 3.08
CA ARG A 478 -1.38 9.49 2.95
C ARG A 478 -1.78 10.42 1.82
N GLY A 479 -1.28 11.64 1.87
CA GLY A 479 -1.59 12.68 0.88
C GLY A 479 -2.92 13.35 1.14
N GLY A 480 -3.46 14.02 0.11
CA GLY A 480 -4.72 14.76 0.19
C GLY A 480 -4.55 16.25 0.45
N ALA A 481 -5.67 16.95 0.57
CA ALA A 481 -5.72 18.41 0.72
C ALA A 481 -5.42 18.88 2.14
N ASN A 482 -5.60 18.01 3.16
CA ASN A 482 -5.37 18.35 4.56
C ASN A 482 -3.88 18.68 4.78
N GLY A 483 -3.62 19.76 5.50
CA GLY A 483 -2.26 20.27 5.68
C GLY A 483 -1.85 21.35 4.68
N ALA A 484 -2.62 21.56 3.61
CA ALA A 484 -2.26 22.48 2.52
C ALA A 484 -0.80 22.34 2.06
N ARG A 485 -0.28 21.11 2.01
CA ARG A 485 1.12 20.86 1.66
C ARG A 485 1.48 21.26 0.22
N ILE A 486 0.46 21.48 -0.61
CA ILE A 486 0.64 22.05 -1.96
C ILE A 486 1.37 23.40 -1.96
N ARG A 487 1.40 24.14 -0.83
CA ARG A 487 2.16 25.38 -0.67
C ARG A 487 3.60 25.17 -0.17
N LEU A 488 3.94 23.94 0.25
CA LEU A 488 5.22 23.55 0.83
C LEU A 488 6.04 22.68 -0.13
N ALA A 489 7.35 22.67 0.03
CA ALA A 489 8.19 21.70 -0.65
C ALA A 489 7.93 20.28 -0.10
N PRO A 490 8.01 19.22 -0.92
CA PRO A 490 8.31 19.25 -2.37
C PRO A 490 7.08 19.53 -3.25
N GLN A 491 5.85 19.45 -2.72
CA GLN A 491 4.62 19.44 -3.52
C GLN A 491 4.39 20.72 -4.34
N ARG A 492 4.74 21.90 -3.81
CA ARG A 492 4.58 23.18 -4.55
C ARG A 492 5.41 23.22 -5.83
N ASP A 493 6.52 22.48 -5.87
CA ASP A 493 7.51 22.52 -6.94
C ASP A 493 7.29 21.40 -7.98
N TRP A 494 6.32 20.49 -7.76
CA TRP A 494 6.01 19.42 -8.69
C TRP A 494 5.49 19.97 -10.02
N GLN A 495 6.05 19.45 -11.11
CA GLN A 495 5.72 19.89 -12.45
C GLN A 495 4.21 19.83 -12.75
N GLY A 496 3.56 18.75 -12.36
CA GLY A 496 2.12 18.52 -12.59
C GLY A 496 1.21 19.56 -11.93
N ASN A 497 1.72 20.31 -10.94
CA ASN A 497 0.96 21.38 -10.27
C ASN A 497 1.11 22.73 -10.98
N GLU A 498 1.94 22.84 -12.04
CA GLU A 498 2.20 24.08 -12.76
C GLU A 498 2.63 25.22 -11.81
N PRO A 499 3.86 25.19 -11.23
CA PRO A 499 4.26 26.04 -10.11
C PRO A 499 3.97 27.54 -10.28
N GLY A 500 4.10 28.08 -11.49
CA GLY A 500 3.82 29.49 -11.77
C GLY A 500 2.33 29.84 -11.61
N ARG A 501 1.43 29.03 -12.16
CA ARG A 501 -0.03 29.19 -12.01
C ARG A 501 -0.46 28.94 -10.56
N LEU A 502 0.09 27.89 -9.94
CA LEU A 502 -0.16 27.57 -8.54
C LEU A 502 0.19 28.74 -7.63
N ALA A 503 1.40 29.30 -7.74
CA ALA A 503 1.85 30.42 -6.92
C ALA A 503 0.93 31.64 -7.05
N HIS A 504 0.48 31.96 -8.27
CA HIS A 504 -0.50 33.03 -8.50
C HIS A 504 -1.81 32.77 -7.75
N THR A 505 -2.39 31.58 -7.92
CA THR A 505 -3.67 31.21 -7.29
C THR A 505 -3.57 31.22 -5.77
N LEU A 506 -2.51 30.65 -5.19
CA LEU A 506 -2.28 30.65 -3.74
C LEU A 506 -2.13 32.07 -3.18
N THR A 507 -1.41 32.96 -3.88
CA THR A 507 -1.27 34.37 -3.47
C THR A 507 -2.61 35.10 -3.37
N VAL A 508 -3.56 34.78 -4.25
CA VAL A 508 -4.90 35.37 -4.22
C VAL A 508 -5.76 34.79 -3.10
N LEU A 509 -5.65 33.50 -2.82
CA LEU A 509 -6.50 32.80 -1.83
C LEU A 509 -6.02 32.99 -0.38
N GLU A 510 -4.72 33.12 -0.13
CA GLU A 510 -4.18 33.17 1.23
C GLU A 510 -4.73 34.33 2.10
N PRO A 511 -4.85 35.56 1.60
CA PRO A 511 -5.47 36.64 2.38
C PRO A 511 -6.91 36.34 2.78
N LEU A 512 -7.69 35.67 1.90
CA LEU A 512 -9.09 35.33 2.16
C LEU A 512 -9.21 34.33 3.31
N ALA A 513 -8.32 33.34 3.36
CA ALA A 513 -8.25 32.39 4.46
C ALA A 513 -8.03 33.10 5.81
N LYS A 514 -7.01 33.95 5.87
CA LYS A 514 -6.64 34.71 7.09
C LYS A 514 -7.78 35.60 7.57
N GLU A 515 -8.43 36.34 6.68
CA GLU A 515 -9.51 37.25 7.03
C GLU A 515 -10.80 36.53 7.44
N ALA A 516 -11.04 35.32 6.93
CA ALA A 516 -12.17 34.47 7.31
C ALA A 516 -11.93 33.68 8.59
N GLY A 517 -10.69 33.61 9.09
CA GLY A 517 -10.31 32.73 10.19
C GLY A 517 -10.37 31.24 9.81
N ALA A 518 -10.32 30.94 8.51
CA ALA A 518 -10.32 29.58 7.98
C ALA A 518 -8.86 29.10 7.81
N SER A 519 -8.66 27.76 7.79
CA SER A 519 -7.38 27.23 7.33
C SER A 519 -7.18 27.47 5.84
N PHE A 520 -5.92 27.50 5.41
CA PHE A 520 -5.63 27.61 3.99
C PHE A 520 -6.03 26.32 3.24
N ALA A 521 -5.87 25.15 3.88
CA ALA A 521 -6.36 23.88 3.34
C ALA A 521 -7.86 23.90 3.02
N ASP A 522 -8.69 24.36 3.97
CA ASP A 522 -10.13 24.50 3.73
C ASP A 522 -10.44 25.52 2.63
N THR A 523 -9.70 26.62 2.58
CA THR A 523 -9.89 27.66 1.56
C THR A 523 -9.56 27.15 0.16
N ILE A 524 -8.50 26.35 -0.01
CA ILE A 524 -8.12 25.71 -1.29
C ILE A 524 -9.22 24.74 -1.74
N VAL A 525 -9.70 23.89 -0.85
CA VAL A 525 -10.78 22.95 -1.18
C VAL A 525 -12.05 23.71 -1.54
N LEU A 526 -12.40 24.75 -0.76
CA LEU A 526 -13.58 25.57 -0.99
C LEU A 526 -13.49 26.33 -2.33
N ALA A 527 -12.30 26.73 -2.78
CA ALA A 527 -12.09 27.32 -4.11
C ALA A 527 -12.52 26.33 -5.21
N GLY A 528 -12.15 25.06 -5.10
CA GLY A 528 -12.64 24.03 -6.04
C GLY A 528 -14.16 23.89 -6.04
N TYR A 529 -14.80 23.96 -4.87
CA TYR A 529 -16.26 23.92 -4.77
C TYR A 529 -16.90 25.12 -5.49
N VAL A 530 -16.36 26.33 -5.31
CA VAL A 530 -16.81 27.53 -6.02
C VAL A 530 -16.64 27.37 -7.53
N GLY A 531 -15.52 26.81 -7.99
CA GLY A 531 -15.28 26.54 -9.41
C GLY A 531 -16.28 25.58 -10.02
N VAL A 532 -16.57 24.46 -9.35
CA VAL A 532 -17.55 23.46 -9.80
C VAL A 532 -18.97 24.01 -9.77
N GLU A 533 -19.38 24.71 -8.71
CA GLU A 533 -20.72 25.34 -8.63
C GLU A 533 -20.91 26.41 -9.71
N ARG A 534 -19.84 27.16 -10.05
CA ARG A 534 -19.84 28.13 -11.16
C ARG A 534 -20.01 27.42 -12.50
N ALA A 535 -19.30 26.32 -12.73
CA ALA A 535 -19.42 25.53 -13.96
C ALA A 535 -20.79 24.87 -14.11
N ALA A 536 -21.38 24.38 -13.02
CA ALA A 536 -22.73 23.83 -12.98
C ALA A 536 -23.78 24.92 -13.33
N LYS A 537 -23.63 26.11 -12.76
CA LYS A 537 -24.50 27.27 -13.08
C LYS A 537 -24.39 27.66 -14.56
N ALA A 538 -23.19 27.63 -15.14
CA ALA A 538 -22.99 27.89 -16.57
C ALA A 538 -23.67 26.83 -17.45
N ALA A 539 -23.82 25.60 -16.97
CA ALA A 539 -24.60 24.54 -17.62
C ALA A 539 -26.12 24.61 -17.31
N GLY A 540 -26.61 25.65 -16.63
CA GLY A 540 -28.01 25.84 -16.28
C GLY A 540 -28.50 25.00 -15.08
N VAL A 541 -27.62 24.35 -14.35
CA VAL A 541 -27.95 23.48 -13.20
C VAL A 541 -27.60 24.18 -11.90
N LYS A 542 -28.55 24.24 -10.96
CA LYS A 542 -28.31 24.72 -9.60
C LYS A 542 -27.69 23.58 -8.79
N LEU A 543 -26.41 23.74 -8.40
CA LEU A 543 -25.66 22.82 -7.56
C LEU A 543 -25.18 23.54 -6.29
N ALA A 544 -25.37 22.92 -5.15
CA ALA A 544 -24.75 23.32 -3.89
C ALA A 544 -24.05 22.09 -3.31
N LEU A 545 -22.73 22.17 -3.22
CA LEU A 545 -21.93 21.07 -2.71
C LEU A 545 -21.82 21.14 -1.19
N PRO A 546 -22.06 20.03 -0.46
CA PRO A 546 -21.83 19.97 0.97
C PRO A 546 -20.32 20.13 1.25
N PHE A 547 -19.97 21.01 2.18
CA PHE A 547 -18.59 21.29 2.55
C PHE A 547 -18.41 21.07 4.05
N THR A 548 -17.39 20.28 4.42
CA THR A 548 -17.03 20.01 5.81
C THR A 548 -15.75 20.76 6.16
N PRO A 549 -15.79 21.77 7.08
CA PRO A 549 -14.60 22.47 7.54
C PRO A 549 -13.81 21.67 8.56
N GLY A 550 -12.54 22.03 8.77
CA GLY A 550 -11.72 21.48 9.85
C GLY A 550 -10.36 20.94 9.42
N ARG A 551 -9.98 21.09 8.15
CA ARG A 551 -8.59 20.84 7.72
C ARG A 551 -7.68 21.83 8.39
N GLY A 552 -6.46 21.37 8.75
CA GLY A 552 -5.40 22.23 9.29
C GLY A 552 -4.34 22.55 8.25
N ASP A 553 -3.40 23.41 8.63
CA ASP A 553 -2.28 23.80 7.78
C ASP A 553 -0.98 23.26 8.38
N ALA A 554 -0.32 22.36 7.66
CA ALA A 554 0.97 21.81 8.07
C ALA A 554 2.07 22.87 8.01
N LEU A 555 3.09 22.72 8.86
CA LEU A 555 4.32 23.52 8.83
C LEU A 555 5.40 22.77 8.05
N ASP A 556 6.45 23.49 7.61
CA ASP A 556 7.63 22.87 6.99
C ASP A 556 8.26 21.80 7.92
N ALA A 557 8.35 22.08 9.22
CA ALA A 557 8.86 21.12 10.21
C ALA A 557 7.98 19.87 10.42
N GLN A 558 6.76 19.87 9.90
CA GLN A 558 5.82 18.75 9.91
C GLN A 558 5.77 18.00 8.58
N THR A 559 6.62 18.36 7.64
CA THR A 559 6.70 17.74 6.32
C THR A 559 8.10 17.16 6.12
N ASP A 560 8.20 15.85 6.01
CA ASP A 560 9.42 15.17 5.61
C ASP A 560 9.48 15.11 4.07
N PRO A 561 10.32 15.94 3.41
CA PRO A 561 10.35 15.98 1.95
C PRO A 561 10.70 14.65 1.30
N VAL A 562 11.57 13.86 1.95
CA VAL A 562 12.01 12.56 1.42
C VAL A 562 10.88 11.55 1.42
N SER A 563 10.20 11.40 2.54
CA SER A 563 9.06 10.45 2.63
C SER A 563 7.81 10.95 1.91
N PHE A 564 7.71 12.27 1.64
CA PHE A 564 6.58 12.87 0.93
C PHE A 564 6.75 12.85 -0.60
N ALA A 565 7.99 12.82 -1.11
CA ALA A 565 8.27 12.80 -2.55
C ALA A 565 7.56 11.65 -3.31
N PRO A 566 7.45 10.41 -2.78
CA PRO A 566 6.73 9.33 -3.45
C PRO A 566 5.22 9.57 -3.64
N LEU A 567 4.65 10.60 -3.01
CA LEU A 567 3.25 11.00 -3.23
C LEU A 567 3.06 11.83 -4.51
N GLU A 568 4.14 12.26 -5.19
CA GLU A 568 4.04 12.96 -6.47
C GLU A 568 3.31 12.07 -7.49
N PRO A 569 2.16 12.51 -8.01
CA PRO A 569 1.54 11.80 -9.12
C PRO A 569 2.45 11.89 -10.34
N LEU A 570 2.87 10.76 -10.88
CA LEU A 570 3.68 10.71 -12.10
C LEU A 570 2.84 10.92 -13.36
N HIS A 571 1.55 10.80 -13.23
CA HIS A 571 0.55 11.02 -14.28
C HIS A 571 -0.75 11.56 -13.66
N ASP A 572 -1.52 12.25 -14.47
CA ASP A 572 -2.88 12.66 -14.13
C ASP A 572 -3.75 12.71 -15.39
N ALA A 573 -4.42 11.62 -15.66
CA ALA A 573 -5.33 11.50 -16.79
C ALA A 573 -6.48 12.52 -16.73
N PHE A 574 -6.93 12.91 -15.54
CA PHE A 574 -8.01 13.90 -15.37
C PHE A 574 -7.58 15.30 -15.83
N ARG A 575 -6.26 15.56 -15.87
CA ARG A 575 -5.67 16.81 -16.39
C ARG A 575 -4.88 16.60 -17.69
N ASN A 576 -4.93 15.43 -18.31
CA ASN A 576 -4.15 15.09 -19.50
C ASN A 576 -2.64 15.33 -19.32
N TRP A 577 -2.08 14.93 -18.18
CA TRP A 577 -0.68 15.14 -17.87
C TRP A 577 0.05 13.80 -17.59
N LEU A 578 1.23 13.66 -18.18
CA LEU A 578 2.21 12.62 -17.91
C LEU A 578 3.56 13.30 -17.66
N LYS A 579 4.29 12.84 -16.64
CA LYS A 579 5.62 13.36 -16.32
C LYS A 579 6.66 12.91 -17.34
N ASP A 580 6.60 11.63 -17.70
CA ASP A 580 7.52 10.94 -18.60
C ASP A 580 6.78 9.90 -19.44
N ASP A 581 7.46 9.34 -20.45
CA ASP A 581 6.95 8.16 -21.17
C ASP A 581 7.15 6.91 -20.29
N PHE A 582 6.04 6.29 -19.94
CA PHE A 582 6.05 5.04 -19.16
C PHE A 582 5.84 3.82 -20.07
N ASN A 583 6.36 2.67 -19.67
CA ASN A 583 6.10 1.39 -20.35
C ASN A 583 4.65 0.90 -20.19
N VAL A 584 3.89 1.55 -19.31
CA VAL A 584 2.47 1.30 -19.04
C VAL A 584 1.64 2.35 -19.76
N SER A 585 0.50 1.96 -20.31
CA SER A 585 -0.36 2.90 -21.05
C SER A 585 -0.98 3.97 -20.13
N ALA A 586 -1.26 5.15 -20.68
CA ALA A 586 -1.85 6.25 -19.93
C ALA A 586 -3.24 5.89 -19.35
N GLU A 587 -4.00 5.03 -20.03
CA GLU A 587 -5.29 4.54 -19.56
C GLU A 587 -5.15 3.56 -18.38
N GLU A 588 -4.09 2.76 -18.33
CA GLU A 588 -3.79 1.91 -17.16
C GLU A 588 -3.32 2.74 -15.96
N LEU A 589 -2.49 3.75 -16.20
CA LEU A 589 -2.09 4.72 -15.17
C LEU A 589 -3.30 5.51 -14.62
N MET A 590 -4.27 5.84 -15.48
CA MET A 590 -5.54 6.44 -15.03
C MET A 590 -6.29 5.51 -14.08
N LEU A 591 -6.37 4.23 -14.43
CA LEU A 591 -7.06 3.22 -13.63
C LEU A 591 -6.39 3.05 -12.27
N ASP A 592 -5.06 2.94 -12.25
CA ASP A 592 -4.26 2.88 -11.03
C ASP A 592 -4.52 4.08 -10.11
N ARG A 593 -4.51 5.29 -10.67
CA ARG A 593 -4.79 6.51 -9.91
C ARG A 593 -6.21 6.57 -9.38
N ALA A 594 -7.18 6.17 -10.19
CA ALA A 594 -8.59 6.11 -9.78
C ALA A 594 -8.79 5.15 -8.61
N GLN A 595 -8.12 3.98 -8.63
CA GLN A 595 -8.15 3.01 -7.54
C GLN A 595 -7.53 3.58 -6.27
N LEU A 596 -6.35 4.21 -6.35
CA LEU A 596 -5.72 4.85 -5.19
C LEU A 596 -6.58 5.97 -4.57
N MET A 597 -7.34 6.71 -5.37
CA MET A 597 -8.31 7.71 -4.88
C MET A 597 -9.63 7.09 -4.41
N GLY A 598 -9.80 5.77 -4.50
CA GLY A 598 -11.02 5.07 -4.11
C GLY A 598 -12.22 5.32 -5.03
N LEU A 599 -12.00 5.69 -6.29
CA LEU A 599 -13.06 5.97 -7.26
C LEU A 599 -13.62 4.68 -7.85
N THR A 600 -14.92 4.65 -8.05
CA THR A 600 -15.58 3.66 -8.90
C THR A 600 -15.44 4.04 -10.37
N ALA A 601 -15.67 3.11 -11.30
CA ALA A 601 -15.60 3.40 -12.74
C ALA A 601 -16.60 4.49 -13.20
N PRO A 602 -17.85 4.56 -12.72
CA PRO A 602 -18.73 5.70 -13.00
C PRO A 602 -18.20 7.03 -12.44
N GLU A 603 -17.64 7.07 -11.22
CA GLU A 603 -17.06 8.29 -10.64
C GLU A 603 -15.83 8.76 -11.44
N MET A 604 -14.95 7.85 -11.84
CA MET A 604 -13.82 8.13 -12.73
C MET A 604 -14.31 8.72 -14.05
N THR A 605 -15.37 8.16 -14.63
CA THR A 605 -15.94 8.62 -15.93
C THR A 605 -16.46 10.05 -15.84
N VAL A 606 -17.27 10.38 -14.83
CA VAL A 606 -17.84 11.73 -14.72
C VAL A 606 -16.77 12.77 -14.40
N LEU A 607 -15.79 12.42 -13.54
CA LEU A 607 -14.69 13.32 -13.20
C LEU A 607 -13.84 13.64 -14.43
N LEU A 608 -13.49 12.64 -15.23
CA LEU A 608 -12.70 12.88 -16.44
C LEU A 608 -13.45 13.76 -17.42
N GLY A 609 -14.69 13.42 -17.78
CA GLY A 609 -15.49 14.20 -18.73
C GLY A 609 -15.72 15.63 -18.25
N GLY A 610 -15.99 15.83 -16.95
CA GLY A 610 -16.21 17.15 -16.37
C GLY A 610 -14.94 18.00 -16.34
N MET A 611 -13.78 17.41 -16.00
CA MET A 611 -12.50 18.12 -16.03
C MET A 611 -12.16 18.59 -17.46
N ARG A 612 -12.50 17.79 -18.48
CA ARG A 612 -12.32 18.18 -19.90
C ARG A 612 -13.17 19.39 -20.27
N VAL A 613 -14.47 19.34 -20.02
CA VAL A 613 -15.37 20.46 -20.43
C VAL A 613 -15.12 21.72 -19.61
N MET A 614 -14.59 21.61 -18.40
CA MET A 614 -14.14 22.75 -17.63
C MET A 614 -12.80 23.32 -18.10
N GLY A 615 -12.07 22.65 -19.01
CA GLY A 615 -10.77 23.09 -19.50
C GLY A 615 -9.64 22.94 -18.48
N ALA A 616 -9.72 21.99 -17.57
CA ALA A 616 -8.78 21.80 -16.48
C ALA A 616 -7.47 21.09 -16.89
N ASN A 617 -7.22 20.92 -18.16
CA ASN A 617 -6.03 20.27 -18.69
C ASN A 617 -4.74 20.99 -18.29
N TYR A 618 -3.69 20.21 -18.06
CA TYR A 618 -2.33 20.71 -17.85
C TYR A 618 -1.86 21.56 -19.03
N GLY A 619 -1.20 22.70 -18.73
CA GLY A 619 -0.70 23.62 -19.75
C GLY A 619 -1.78 24.25 -20.62
N GLY A 620 -3.05 24.17 -20.24
CA GLY A 620 -4.16 24.70 -21.02
C GLY A 620 -4.40 23.99 -22.35
N THR A 621 -3.90 22.76 -22.54
CA THR A 621 -4.08 21.97 -23.76
C THR A 621 -5.57 21.69 -24.02
N LYS A 622 -5.93 21.53 -25.31
CA LYS A 622 -7.32 21.33 -25.74
C LYS A 622 -7.64 19.88 -26.11
N HIS A 623 -6.75 18.94 -25.81
CA HIS A 623 -7.01 17.52 -26.06
C HIS A 623 -8.14 17.02 -25.16
N GLY A 624 -9.16 16.42 -25.73
CA GLY A 624 -10.36 15.95 -25.00
C GLY A 624 -11.37 17.05 -24.63
N VAL A 625 -11.07 18.34 -24.89
CA VAL A 625 -12.02 19.44 -24.66
C VAL A 625 -13.00 19.51 -25.82
N PHE A 626 -14.05 18.67 -25.75
CA PHE A 626 -15.01 18.47 -26.85
C PHE A 626 -16.23 19.39 -26.72
N THR A 627 -16.05 20.60 -26.26
CA THR A 627 -17.12 21.57 -26.06
C THR A 627 -16.81 22.92 -26.70
N GLN A 628 -17.84 23.67 -27.06
CA GLN A 628 -17.74 25.09 -27.44
C GLN A 628 -17.97 26.02 -26.24
N SER A 629 -18.43 25.46 -25.10
CA SER A 629 -18.75 26.19 -23.88
C SER A 629 -17.79 25.81 -22.76
N GLU A 630 -16.49 25.99 -22.99
CA GLU A 630 -15.46 25.69 -22.02
C GLU A 630 -15.68 26.43 -20.69
N GLY A 631 -15.50 25.76 -19.57
CA GLY A 631 -15.83 26.27 -18.23
C GLY A 631 -17.25 25.97 -17.79
N SER A 632 -18.04 25.32 -18.63
CA SER A 632 -19.41 24.84 -18.30
C SER A 632 -19.41 23.34 -18.06
N LEU A 633 -20.02 22.88 -16.99
CA LEU A 633 -20.11 21.45 -16.63
C LEU A 633 -21.26 20.79 -17.41
N ASN A 634 -21.07 20.63 -18.70
CA ASN A 634 -22.03 20.05 -19.64
C ASN A 634 -21.63 18.62 -20.09
N THR A 635 -22.47 17.97 -20.86
CA THR A 635 -22.28 16.59 -21.34
C THR A 635 -21.56 16.48 -22.69
N ASP A 636 -21.05 17.57 -23.22
CA ASP A 636 -20.50 17.65 -24.59
C ASP A 636 -19.35 16.65 -24.83
N PHE A 637 -18.54 16.35 -23.80
CA PHE A 637 -17.50 15.32 -23.89
C PHE A 637 -18.09 13.97 -24.34
N PHE A 638 -19.14 13.52 -23.68
CA PHE A 638 -19.76 12.22 -23.96
C PHE A 638 -20.56 12.24 -25.26
N VAL A 639 -21.30 13.30 -25.52
CA VAL A 639 -22.07 13.47 -26.75
C VAL A 639 -21.15 13.43 -27.97
N THR A 640 -20.04 14.17 -27.94
CA THR A 640 -19.08 14.23 -29.04
C THR A 640 -18.35 12.91 -29.23
N LEU A 641 -17.94 12.27 -28.11
CA LEU A 641 -17.24 11.00 -28.14
C LEU A 641 -18.05 9.86 -28.77
N THR A 642 -19.37 9.88 -28.60
CA THR A 642 -20.28 8.84 -29.07
C THR A 642 -20.92 9.16 -30.44
N ASP A 643 -20.66 10.35 -31.01
CA ASP A 643 -21.29 10.81 -32.25
C ASP A 643 -20.63 10.22 -33.50
N MET A 644 -21.39 9.44 -34.25
CA MET A 644 -20.93 8.77 -35.46
C MET A 644 -20.77 9.70 -36.69
N ARG A 645 -21.11 10.99 -36.58
CA ARG A 645 -20.75 12.00 -37.58
C ARG A 645 -19.25 12.21 -37.71
N PHE A 646 -18.50 11.80 -36.69
CA PHE A 646 -17.07 11.99 -36.60
C PHE A 646 -16.30 10.70 -36.84
N VAL A 647 -15.02 10.84 -37.15
CA VAL A 647 -14.03 9.75 -37.24
C VAL A 647 -12.74 10.19 -36.56
N TRP A 648 -12.11 9.24 -35.88
CA TRP A 648 -10.83 9.44 -35.23
C TRP A 648 -9.68 9.08 -36.16
N GLU A 649 -8.70 9.96 -36.31
CA GLU A 649 -7.48 9.74 -37.08
C GLU A 649 -6.26 9.83 -36.20
N PRO A 650 -5.40 8.80 -36.16
CA PRO A 650 -4.16 8.82 -35.40
C PRO A 650 -3.22 9.94 -35.86
N LEU A 651 -2.54 10.56 -34.89
CA LEU A 651 -1.44 11.50 -35.08
C LEU A 651 -0.18 10.97 -34.42
N ALA A 652 0.97 11.61 -34.69
CA ALA A 652 2.19 11.35 -33.95
C ALA A 652 2.02 11.70 -32.44
N GLY A 653 2.78 11.02 -31.58
CA GLY A 653 2.78 11.29 -30.14
C GLY A 653 1.53 10.83 -29.39
N GLY A 654 0.83 9.80 -29.90
CA GLY A 654 -0.34 9.23 -29.19
C GLY A 654 -1.58 10.12 -29.18
N LEU A 655 -1.62 11.13 -30.06
CA LEU A 655 -2.76 12.02 -30.25
C LEU A 655 -3.66 11.55 -31.39
N TYR A 656 -4.88 12.10 -31.41
CA TYR A 656 -5.89 11.77 -32.42
C TYR A 656 -6.64 13.04 -32.83
N ASN A 657 -6.94 13.17 -34.14
CA ASN A 657 -7.88 14.15 -34.66
C ASN A 657 -9.28 13.62 -34.65
N LEU A 658 -10.24 14.42 -34.23
CA LEU A 658 -11.66 14.21 -34.52
C LEU A 658 -12.05 14.96 -35.79
N ARG A 659 -12.37 14.23 -36.84
CA ARG A 659 -12.71 14.79 -38.13
C ARG A 659 -14.18 14.53 -38.47
N ASP A 660 -14.87 15.58 -38.90
CA ASP A 660 -16.22 15.48 -39.43
C ASP A 660 -16.18 14.69 -40.77
N ARG A 661 -16.99 13.64 -40.88
CA ARG A 661 -17.00 12.73 -42.06
C ARG A 661 -17.48 13.41 -43.33
N THR A 662 -18.34 14.41 -43.23
CA THR A 662 -18.96 15.10 -44.37
C THR A 662 -18.06 16.23 -44.84
N THR A 663 -17.56 17.04 -43.96
CA THR A 663 -16.79 18.25 -44.31
C THR A 663 -15.28 18.01 -44.37
N GLY A 664 -14.80 16.92 -43.80
CA GLY A 664 -13.38 16.64 -43.67
C GLY A 664 -12.64 17.55 -42.70
N LYS A 665 -13.32 18.46 -41.99
CA LYS A 665 -12.69 19.39 -41.05
C LYS A 665 -12.37 18.72 -39.73
N VAL A 666 -11.18 19.01 -39.20
CA VAL A 666 -10.82 18.65 -37.80
C VAL A 666 -11.58 19.56 -36.86
N GLN A 667 -12.30 18.96 -35.92
CA GLN A 667 -13.10 19.68 -34.91
C GLN A 667 -12.35 19.75 -33.56
N HIS A 668 -11.78 18.63 -33.13
CA HIS A 668 -11.09 18.50 -31.85
C HIS A 668 -9.88 17.58 -31.97
N THR A 669 -9.08 17.54 -30.91
CA THR A 669 -8.01 16.55 -30.73
C THR A 669 -8.24 15.79 -29.43
N ALA A 670 -7.69 14.58 -29.32
CA ALA A 670 -7.82 13.71 -28.16
C ALA A 670 -6.53 12.96 -27.85
N THR A 671 -6.44 12.45 -26.64
CA THR A 671 -5.46 11.46 -26.22
C THR A 671 -6.08 10.05 -26.16
N ARG A 672 -5.27 9.02 -25.96
CA ARG A 672 -5.75 7.65 -25.72
C ARG A 672 -6.70 7.58 -24.52
N VAL A 673 -6.39 8.34 -23.45
CA VAL A 673 -7.23 8.42 -22.26
C VAL A 673 -8.65 8.90 -22.57
N ASP A 674 -8.80 9.85 -23.50
CA ASP A 674 -10.14 10.31 -23.91
C ASP A 674 -10.88 9.23 -24.71
N LEU A 675 -10.15 8.57 -25.62
CA LEU A 675 -10.76 7.61 -26.55
C LEU A 675 -11.15 6.29 -25.91
N VAL A 676 -10.52 5.89 -24.81
CA VAL A 676 -10.86 4.65 -24.14
C VAL A 676 -12.31 4.63 -23.63
N PHE A 677 -12.87 5.80 -23.29
CA PHE A 677 -14.28 5.93 -22.90
C PHE A 677 -15.26 5.73 -24.06
N GLY A 678 -14.80 5.77 -25.30
CA GLY A 678 -15.58 5.42 -26.48
C GLY A 678 -15.32 4.02 -27.03
N SER A 679 -14.18 3.40 -26.67
CA SER A 679 -13.71 2.13 -27.23
C SER A 679 -13.83 0.94 -26.29
N ASN A 680 -13.56 1.11 -24.99
CA ASN A 680 -13.77 0.05 -24.00
C ASN A 680 -15.26 -0.12 -23.73
N SER A 681 -15.79 -1.34 -23.86
CA SER A 681 -17.24 -1.61 -23.82
C SER A 681 -17.89 -1.20 -22.49
N ILE A 682 -17.20 -1.32 -21.37
CA ILE A 682 -17.70 -0.93 -20.04
C ILE A 682 -17.71 0.59 -19.91
N LEU A 683 -16.59 1.24 -20.18
CA LEU A 683 -16.48 2.70 -20.11
C LEU A 683 -17.40 3.39 -21.13
N ARG A 684 -17.55 2.78 -22.31
CA ARG A 684 -18.51 3.24 -23.33
C ARG A 684 -19.94 3.20 -22.82
N SER A 685 -20.35 2.15 -22.11
CA SER A 685 -21.69 2.07 -21.54
C SER A 685 -21.98 3.19 -20.53
N TYR A 686 -20.99 3.60 -19.74
CA TYR A 686 -21.11 4.76 -18.86
C TYR A 686 -21.15 6.08 -19.63
N ALA A 687 -20.30 6.23 -20.65
CA ALA A 687 -20.31 7.41 -21.51
C ALA A 687 -21.69 7.59 -22.20
N GLU A 688 -22.32 6.52 -22.65
CA GLU A 688 -23.65 6.53 -23.26
C GLU A 688 -24.76 6.97 -22.28
N VAL A 689 -24.64 6.67 -20.99
CA VAL A 689 -25.59 7.20 -19.98
C VAL A 689 -25.57 8.72 -19.94
N TYR A 690 -24.37 9.32 -20.03
CA TYR A 690 -24.21 10.78 -19.94
C TYR A 690 -24.32 11.47 -21.31
N ALA A 691 -24.32 10.74 -22.41
CA ALA A 691 -24.58 11.26 -23.75
C ALA A 691 -26.08 11.41 -24.09
N GLN A 692 -26.99 10.93 -23.22
CA GLN A 692 -28.43 11.03 -23.43
C GLN A 692 -28.90 12.49 -23.34
N GLU A 693 -29.92 12.86 -24.10
CA GLU A 693 -30.43 14.24 -24.19
C GLU A 693 -30.85 14.83 -22.84
N GLN A 694 -31.32 14.01 -21.89
CA GLN A 694 -31.78 14.46 -20.58
C GLN A 694 -30.75 14.23 -19.47
N ALA A 695 -29.52 13.86 -19.80
CA ALA A 695 -28.50 13.48 -18.80
C ALA A 695 -27.83 14.67 -18.10
N GLY A 696 -28.03 15.91 -18.55
CA GLY A 696 -27.27 17.07 -18.07
C GLY A 696 -27.32 17.26 -16.56
N GLU A 697 -28.51 17.26 -15.95
CA GLU A 697 -28.67 17.42 -14.50
C GLU A 697 -28.07 16.21 -13.74
N LYS A 698 -28.29 14.99 -14.23
CA LYS A 698 -27.70 13.79 -13.63
C LYS A 698 -26.18 13.87 -13.63
N PHE A 699 -25.59 14.24 -14.78
CA PHE A 699 -24.14 14.37 -14.91
C PHE A 699 -23.56 15.37 -13.91
N VAL A 700 -24.13 16.56 -13.81
CA VAL A 700 -23.68 17.59 -12.86
C VAL A 700 -23.75 17.11 -11.41
N ARG A 701 -24.84 16.42 -11.05
CA ARG A 701 -25.01 15.89 -9.69
C ARG A 701 -24.02 14.74 -9.38
N ASP A 702 -23.81 13.84 -10.33
CA ASP A 702 -22.89 12.72 -10.15
C ASP A 702 -21.43 13.21 -10.12
N PHE A 703 -21.08 14.19 -10.97
CA PHE A 703 -19.78 14.87 -10.88
C PHE A 703 -19.59 15.53 -9.51
N GLY A 704 -20.59 16.25 -9.02
CA GLY A 704 -20.51 16.91 -7.71
C GLY A 704 -20.29 15.93 -6.57
N LYS A 705 -20.95 14.76 -6.58
CA LYS A 705 -20.74 13.70 -5.58
C LYS A 705 -19.31 13.13 -5.65
N ALA A 706 -18.85 12.83 -6.86
CA ALA A 706 -17.49 12.30 -7.06
C ALA A 706 -16.43 13.33 -6.66
N TRP A 707 -16.66 14.62 -6.97
CA TRP A 707 -15.80 15.72 -6.54
C TRP A 707 -15.69 15.82 -5.02
N VAL A 708 -16.82 15.84 -4.31
CA VAL A 708 -16.84 15.87 -2.84
C VAL A 708 -16.10 14.68 -2.27
N LYS A 709 -16.30 13.47 -2.82
CA LYS A 709 -15.58 12.27 -2.39
C LYS A 709 -14.07 12.43 -2.47
N VAL A 710 -13.54 12.97 -3.56
CA VAL A 710 -12.09 13.23 -3.71
C VAL A 710 -11.61 14.28 -2.71
N MET A 711 -12.34 15.38 -2.58
CA MET A 711 -11.97 16.48 -1.69
C MET A 711 -12.02 16.13 -0.20
N GLU A 712 -12.82 15.15 0.18
CA GLU A 712 -13.03 14.75 1.58
C GLU A 712 -12.33 13.42 1.95
N SER A 713 -11.62 12.79 0.99
CA SER A 713 -10.97 11.48 1.19
C SER A 713 -9.97 11.45 2.36
N ASP A 714 -9.34 12.58 2.66
CA ASP A 714 -8.35 12.75 3.74
C ASP A 714 -8.92 13.41 5.00
N LEU A 715 -10.22 13.65 5.04
CA LEU A 715 -10.87 14.32 6.15
C LEU A 715 -11.29 13.32 7.23
N PHE A 716 -10.33 12.88 8.03
CA PHE A 716 -10.56 11.95 9.14
C PHE A 716 -11.01 12.72 10.39
N LEU A 717 -12.16 13.35 10.32
CA LEU A 717 -12.75 14.00 11.49
C LEU A 717 -13.23 12.92 12.47
N ARG A 718 -12.73 12.97 13.69
CA ARG A 718 -13.35 12.22 14.78
C ARG A 718 -14.77 12.77 14.96
N ALA A 719 -15.74 11.88 14.82
CA ALA A 719 -17.13 12.19 15.13
C ALA A 719 -17.27 12.62 16.60
#